data_27266e9c34c6a1477d61e4493fab5beb
#
_entry.id   27266e9c34c6a1477d61e4493fab5beb
#
_cell.length_a   1.000
_cell.length_b   1.000
_cell.length_c   1.000
_cell.angle_alpha   90.00
_cell.angle_beta   90.00
_cell.angle_gamma   90.00
#
_symmetry.space_group_name_H-M   'P 1'
#
loop_
_entity.id
_entity.type
_entity.pdbx_description
1 polymer ?
#
loop_
_entity_poly.entity_id
_entity_poly.type
_entity_poly.pdbx_seq_one_letter_code
_entity_poly.pdbx_strand_id
1 'polypeptide(L)'
;MSLFQSIAHILGFRHKSVSPLVTEANAHASIQDDVVEASTTVSEHTDTVDVKGNGIKTNSVYVEPQNNTQEDVYNYLANNPKGITFVHGKAGCGKSYLINKITKTVVGCQVLVPTNLAASLYCNARTVHSFFYGVLDNLEEGYQNPENISSANAIRFRTKLSNVKLLIIDEVSMVRADLFEMMNQICQKALNSDLPFGGVPVVLVGDLFQLPPIVSEDAVLEYLQKEYGGIYFFNSHVIQKECNKIKLFELTKSYRQQNDSKFVDLLDKFRKPMTATEKIKVLNALNSRVKTNLPSDAIYIASSNEEVRQVNLLELKKLAGNITTIDAEYVIRKKHSTETITIKHSELPSKEDIHEIIVPSAYDSQLSFKKGAKVMISKSCKYWGYINGDFGTIKDFDGQKFTIRLDRNGADVLVPNPNDRYKSNMMNDYRYEMVYDEKKHKLVRKTPYIQRTTQFPLKLAYAFTIHKAQGQTYDKVIIDLKSHIFASGQLYVALSRAKTLNGLFLTRPVTYSDIITDNSIFDFLNKIRTANRKVETNIAKSEKQYVVEDCTSYINNPLCDNFMSFIQNTEDNYSAKELMLYTLNSYKSLVDCKEYEKAFWELQKVVDYITSTYQTDRYNKLVDCIRHNDYTEAGCQFSLNAIFEIYTDVVKFPIRQCQSDNRTLTLK
;
A
#
# COMPACT_ATOMS: atom_id res chain seq x y z
N MET A 1 25.47 44.76 -6.44
CA MET A 1 24.17 44.17 -6.15
C MET A 1 24.39 43.06 -5.14
N SER A 2 23.61 42.98 -4.02
CA SER A 2 23.71 41.87 -3.12
C SER A 2 23.25 40.61 -3.83
N LEU A 3 23.74 39.42 -3.41
CA LEU A 3 23.36 38.13 -3.98
C LEU A 3 21.82 37.97 -3.99
N PHE A 4 21.16 38.45 -2.94
CA PHE A 4 19.70 38.49 -2.81
C PHE A 4 19.03 39.35 -3.92
N GLN A 5 19.57 40.52 -4.24
CA GLN A 5 19.04 41.35 -5.33
C GLN A 5 19.20 40.69 -6.70
N SER A 6 20.28 39.94 -6.91
CA SER A 6 20.48 39.15 -8.12
C SER A 6 19.49 37.98 -8.21
N ILE A 7 19.26 37.26 -7.13
CA ILE A 7 18.29 36.18 -7.05
C ILE A 7 16.85 36.70 -7.26
N ALA A 8 16.48 37.77 -6.55
CA ALA A 8 15.17 38.41 -6.66
C ALA A 8 14.91 38.95 -8.07
N HIS A 9 15.91 39.52 -8.72
CA HIS A 9 15.82 40.02 -10.09
C HIS A 9 15.61 38.89 -11.11
N ILE A 10 16.37 37.81 -11.00
CA ILE A 10 16.24 36.62 -11.89
C ILE A 10 14.94 35.87 -11.68
N LEU A 11 14.50 35.74 -10.44
CA LEU A 11 13.25 35.01 -10.08
C LEU A 11 12.00 35.89 -10.26
N GLY A 12 12.14 37.21 -10.43
CA GLY A 12 11.04 38.12 -10.67
C GLY A 12 10.23 38.49 -9.45
N PHE A 13 10.81 38.40 -8.25
CA PHE A 13 10.19 38.89 -7.02
C PHE A 13 10.15 40.43 -7.07
N ARG A 14 8.95 41.02 -7.01
CA ARG A 14 8.80 42.46 -6.83
C ARG A 14 9.07 42.81 -5.36
N HIS A 15 10.03 43.67 -5.11
CA HIS A 15 10.22 44.29 -3.81
C HIS A 15 8.92 44.92 -3.34
N LYS A 16 8.29 44.37 -2.31
CA LYS A 16 7.42 45.18 -1.47
C LYS A 16 8.33 46.05 -0.62
N SER A 17 8.41 47.34 -0.99
CA SER A 17 9.05 48.36 -0.17
C SER A 17 8.30 48.39 1.20
N VAL A 18 8.95 47.90 2.23
CA VAL A 18 8.53 48.13 3.60
C VAL A 18 8.95 49.55 3.92
N SER A 19 7.99 50.45 4.02
CA SER A 19 8.18 51.76 4.60
C SER A 19 8.50 51.59 6.09
N PRO A 20 9.47 52.33 6.68
CA PRO A 20 9.75 52.23 8.07
C PRO A 20 8.62 52.90 8.86
N LEU A 21 7.84 52.16 9.60
CA LEU A 21 6.99 52.70 10.66
C LEU A 21 7.79 52.72 11.94
N VAL A 22 7.87 53.95 12.42
CA VAL A 22 8.49 54.49 13.60
C VAL A 22 8.20 53.68 14.86
N THR A 23 9.27 53.46 15.63
CA THR A 23 9.31 53.12 17.07
C THR A 23 8.42 54.03 17.91
N GLU A 24 7.73 53.44 18.87
CA GLU A 24 7.70 53.77 20.31
C GLU A 24 6.56 53.05 21.03
N ALA A 25 6.89 52.25 22.03
CA ALA A 25 6.44 52.43 23.40
C ALA A 25 6.80 51.23 24.28
N ASN A 26 7.59 51.54 25.28
CA ASN A 26 7.85 50.74 26.49
C ASN A 26 6.57 50.43 27.26
N ALA A 27 6.44 49.21 27.76
CA ALA A 27 5.78 48.98 29.04
C ALA A 27 6.30 47.68 29.69
N HIS A 28 6.99 47.84 30.78
CA HIS A 28 7.30 46.81 31.78
C HIS A 28 6.01 46.26 32.38
N ALA A 29 5.91 44.94 32.47
CA ALA A 29 5.03 44.29 33.44
C ALA A 29 5.76 43.09 34.05
N SER A 30 6.03 43.23 35.33
CA SER A 30 6.57 42.24 36.25
C SER A 30 5.60 41.08 36.43
N ILE A 31 6.12 39.87 36.39
CA ILE A 31 5.39 38.67 36.78
C ILE A 31 5.82 38.32 38.20
N GLN A 32 4.87 38.37 39.12
CA GLN A 32 4.95 37.81 40.46
C GLN A 32 4.58 36.32 40.44
N ASP A 33 5.40 35.53 41.11
CA ASP A 33 5.13 34.15 41.48
C ASP A 33 3.98 34.06 42.46
N ASP A 34 2.98 33.25 42.17
CA ASP A 34 2.05 32.75 43.19
C ASP A 34 1.99 31.22 43.09
N VAL A 35 2.60 30.61 44.11
CA VAL A 35 2.46 29.19 44.45
C VAL A 35 1.15 29.02 45.21
N VAL A 36 0.22 28.23 44.70
CA VAL A 36 -0.93 27.77 45.47
C VAL A 36 -0.99 26.23 45.40
N GLU A 37 -0.76 25.65 46.57
CA GLU A 37 -1.14 24.28 46.92
C GLU A 37 -2.66 24.12 46.83
N ALA A 38 -3.15 23.08 46.20
CA ALA A 38 -4.54 22.67 46.30
C ALA A 38 -4.66 21.17 46.52
N SER A 39 -5.16 20.88 47.70
CA SER A 39 -5.58 19.58 48.20
C SER A 39 -6.79 19.01 47.48
N THR A 40 -6.78 17.70 47.39
CA THR A 40 -7.85 16.77 46.99
C THR A 40 -9.22 17.07 47.60
N THR A 41 -10.25 17.15 46.73
CA THR A 41 -11.60 16.58 47.00
C THR A 41 -12.28 16.21 45.71
N VAL A 42 -12.72 14.94 45.64
CA VAL A 42 -13.53 14.35 44.58
C VAL A 42 -14.95 14.86 44.74
N SER A 43 -15.51 15.47 43.69
CA SER A 43 -16.96 15.62 43.53
C SER A 43 -17.30 15.34 42.04
N GLU A 44 -18.17 14.35 41.86
CA GLU A 44 -18.82 14.02 40.61
C GLU A 44 -19.66 15.22 40.14
N HIS A 45 -19.30 15.78 39.01
CA HIS A 45 -20.25 16.54 38.19
C HIS A 45 -20.03 16.18 36.71
N THR A 46 -21.06 15.56 36.18
CA THR A 46 -21.28 15.36 34.74
C THR A 46 -21.53 16.71 34.08
N ASP A 47 -20.55 17.23 33.37
CA ASP A 47 -20.74 18.32 32.43
C ASP A 47 -20.37 17.84 31.03
N THR A 48 -21.41 17.70 30.21
CA THR A 48 -21.35 17.49 28.77
C THR A 48 -20.87 18.78 28.10
N VAL A 49 -19.63 18.78 27.64
CA VAL A 49 -19.14 19.83 26.74
C VAL A 49 -19.48 19.46 25.31
N ASP A 50 -20.48 20.13 24.78
CA ASP A 50 -20.89 20.09 23.36
C ASP A 50 -19.80 20.76 22.50
N VAL A 51 -18.94 19.98 21.88
CA VAL A 51 -18.13 20.44 20.75
C VAL A 51 -18.92 20.17 19.48
N LYS A 52 -19.51 21.24 18.95
CA LYS A 52 -20.17 21.21 17.64
C LYS A 52 -19.16 20.91 16.53
N GLY A 53 -19.01 19.63 16.21
CA GLY A 53 -18.45 19.13 14.98
C GLY A 53 -19.56 18.38 14.27
N ASN A 54 -19.91 18.77 13.05
CA ASN A 54 -20.89 18.10 12.20
C ASN A 54 -20.42 16.68 11.88
N GLY A 55 -20.64 15.74 12.78
CA GLY A 55 -20.41 14.33 12.60
C GLY A 55 -21.73 13.63 12.33
N ILE A 56 -21.95 13.19 11.12
CA ILE A 56 -22.98 12.19 10.80
C ILE A 56 -22.67 10.97 11.67
N LYS A 57 -23.54 10.72 12.66
CA LYS A 57 -23.49 9.49 13.47
C LYS A 57 -23.91 8.32 12.57
N THR A 58 -22.96 7.70 11.89
CA THR A 58 -23.18 6.37 11.32
C THR A 58 -22.97 5.35 12.43
N ASN A 59 -24.04 4.77 12.95
CA ASN A 59 -24.01 3.58 13.79
C ASN A 59 -23.63 2.36 12.93
N SER A 60 -22.44 2.36 12.35
CA SER A 60 -21.94 1.19 11.62
C SER A 60 -21.49 0.16 12.65
N VAL A 61 -22.21 -0.96 12.69
CA VAL A 61 -21.83 -2.12 13.50
C VAL A 61 -20.45 -2.62 13.01
N TYR A 62 -19.48 -2.72 13.92
CA TYR A 62 -18.17 -3.27 13.58
C TYR A 62 -18.30 -4.71 13.09
N VAL A 63 -17.78 -4.98 11.91
CA VAL A 63 -17.75 -6.31 11.29
C VAL A 63 -16.37 -6.92 11.50
N GLU A 64 -16.27 -8.06 12.19
CA GLU A 64 -14.99 -8.74 12.42
C GLU A 64 -14.30 -9.12 11.11
N PRO A 65 -12.95 -9.05 11.03
CA PRO A 65 -12.19 -9.44 9.84
C PRO A 65 -12.30 -10.94 9.55
N GLN A 66 -12.14 -11.31 8.28
CA GLN A 66 -11.91 -12.70 7.86
C GLN A 66 -10.49 -13.12 8.25
N ASN A 67 -10.28 -14.41 8.50
CA ASN A 67 -8.97 -14.96 8.83
C ASN A 67 -8.46 -15.82 7.68
N ASN A 68 -7.99 -15.15 6.61
CA ASN A 68 -7.44 -15.84 5.45
C ASN A 68 -5.95 -16.17 5.65
N THR A 69 -5.48 -17.21 5.02
CA THR A 69 -4.06 -17.59 4.97
C THR A 69 -3.38 -16.98 3.74
N GLN A 70 -2.05 -16.94 3.75
CA GLN A 70 -1.28 -16.54 2.56
C GLN A 70 -1.51 -17.52 1.39
N GLU A 71 -1.79 -18.79 1.68
CA GLU A 71 -2.06 -19.81 0.67
C GLU A 71 -3.41 -19.58 -0.02
N ASP A 72 -4.46 -19.21 0.73
CA ASP A 72 -5.77 -18.86 0.17
C ASP A 72 -5.63 -17.72 -0.85
N VAL A 73 -4.88 -16.68 -0.48
CA VAL A 73 -4.63 -15.55 -1.38
C VAL A 73 -3.82 -15.97 -2.60
N TYR A 74 -2.75 -16.75 -2.39
CA TYR A 74 -1.90 -17.23 -3.46
C TYR A 74 -2.69 -18.08 -4.48
N ASN A 75 -3.45 -19.04 -4.02
CA ASN A 75 -4.25 -19.92 -4.86
C ASN A 75 -5.28 -19.13 -5.67
N TYR A 76 -5.95 -18.15 -5.05
CA TYR A 76 -6.87 -17.27 -5.76
C TYR A 76 -6.17 -16.46 -6.86
N LEU A 77 -5.01 -15.84 -6.55
CA LEU A 77 -4.29 -14.98 -7.48
C LEU A 77 -3.57 -15.74 -8.59
N ALA A 78 -3.20 -17.01 -8.36
CA ALA A 78 -2.63 -17.88 -9.38
C ALA A 78 -3.66 -18.33 -10.44
N ASN A 79 -4.95 -18.36 -10.09
CA ASN A 79 -6.05 -18.81 -10.94
C ASN A 79 -6.75 -17.69 -11.71
N ASN A 80 -5.97 -16.76 -12.32
CA ASN A 80 -6.46 -15.67 -13.18
C ASN A 80 -7.56 -14.80 -12.52
N PRO A 81 -7.22 -14.05 -11.48
CA PRO A 81 -8.18 -13.17 -10.82
C PRO A 81 -8.73 -12.12 -11.78
N LYS A 82 -9.97 -11.68 -11.55
CA LYS A 82 -10.62 -10.61 -12.34
C LYS A 82 -10.92 -9.41 -11.44
N GLY A 83 -10.92 -8.21 -12.03
CA GLY A 83 -11.27 -6.98 -11.32
C GLY A 83 -10.28 -6.59 -10.23
N ILE A 84 -10.82 -6.13 -9.09
CA ILE A 84 -10.01 -5.61 -7.99
C ILE A 84 -10.05 -6.58 -6.80
N THR A 85 -8.89 -6.98 -6.33
CA THR A 85 -8.70 -7.78 -5.12
C THR A 85 -8.00 -6.92 -4.07
N PHE A 86 -8.47 -6.93 -2.82
CA PHE A 86 -7.81 -6.25 -1.72
C PHE A 86 -7.29 -7.24 -0.68
N VAL A 87 -5.97 -7.27 -0.50
CA VAL A 87 -5.28 -8.05 0.53
C VAL A 87 -4.92 -7.12 1.67
N HIS A 88 -5.80 -7.06 2.66
CA HIS A 88 -5.62 -6.27 3.88
C HIS A 88 -4.91 -7.11 4.94
N GLY A 89 -3.81 -6.59 5.50
CA GLY A 89 -3.08 -7.37 6.49
C GLY A 89 -2.25 -6.51 7.43
N LYS A 90 -2.21 -6.90 8.70
CA LYS A 90 -1.45 -6.20 9.74
C LYS A 90 0.06 -6.18 9.50
N ALA A 91 0.76 -5.32 10.24
CA ALA A 91 2.22 -5.29 10.20
C ALA A 91 2.78 -6.70 10.54
N GLY A 92 3.73 -7.17 9.75
CA GLY A 92 4.38 -8.46 9.98
C GLY A 92 3.57 -9.71 9.62
N CYS A 93 2.44 -9.60 8.90
CA CYS A 93 1.66 -10.76 8.44
C CYS A 93 2.21 -11.42 7.15
N GLY A 94 3.37 -11.00 6.67
CA GLY A 94 4.04 -11.61 5.52
C GLY A 94 3.53 -11.18 4.15
N LYS A 95 2.92 -10.00 4.00
CA LYS A 95 2.48 -9.43 2.70
C LYS A 95 3.60 -9.44 1.67
N SER A 96 4.79 -8.96 2.03
CA SER A 96 5.94 -8.92 1.11
C SER A 96 6.44 -10.32 0.71
N TYR A 97 6.35 -11.30 1.61
CA TYR A 97 6.64 -12.70 1.28
C TYR A 97 5.65 -13.23 0.23
N LEU A 98 4.36 -12.98 0.44
CA LEU A 98 3.29 -13.36 -0.49
C LEU A 98 3.50 -12.72 -1.87
N ILE A 99 3.76 -11.41 -1.94
CA ILE A 99 4.06 -10.71 -3.20
C ILE A 99 5.26 -11.34 -3.90
N ASN A 100 6.36 -11.61 -3.19
CA ASN A 100 7.53 -12.26 -3.76
C ASN A 100 7.24 -13.70 -4.25
N LYS A 101 6.36 -14.45 -3.60
CA LYS A 101 5.90 -15.76 -4.06
C LYS A 101 5.12 -15.62 -5.38
N ILE A 102 4.17 -14.69 -5.45
CA ILE A 102 3.34 -14.43 -6.64
C ILE A 102 4.20 -13.98 -7.82
N THR A 103 5.12 -13.04 -7.63
CA THR A 103 5.98 -12.51 -8.71
C THR A 103 6.91 -13.54 -9.32
N LYS A 104 7.23 -14.62 -8.60
CA LYS A 104 8.05 -15.73 -9.10
C LYS A 104 7.23 -16.75 -9.91
N THR A 105 5.94 -16.85 -9.69
CA THR A 105 5.09 -17.89 -10.25
C THR A 105 4.12 -17.37 -11.31
N VAL A 106 3.63 -16.13 -11.16
CA VAL A 106 2.68 -15.52 -12.10
C VAL A 106 3.45 -14.69 -13.13
N VAL A 107 3.49 -15.18 -14.36
CA VAL A 107 4.13 -14.48 -15.48
C VAL A 107 3.34 -13.22 -15.86
N GLY A 108 4.05 -12.11 -16.08
CA GLY A 108 3.43 -10.82 -16.41
C GLY A 108 2.93 -10.05 -15.18
N CYS A 109 3.38 -10.43 -13.97
CA CYS A 109 3.10 -9.69 -12.75
C CYS A 109 3.98 -8.42 -12.65
N GLN A 110 3.36 -7.26 -12.44
CA GLN A 110 4.04 -5.99 -12.19
C GLN A 110 3.71 -5.48 -10.78
N VAL A 111 4.73 -5.25 -9.97
CA VAL A 111 4.56 -4.66 -8.62
C VAL A 111 4.80 -3.16 -8.69
N LEU A 112 3.86 -2.40 -8.13
CA LEU A 112 3.95 -0.95 -7.94
C LEU A 112 3.92 -0.62 -6.45
N VAL A 113 4.70 0.37 -6.06
CA VAL A 113 4.82 0.83 -4.67
C VAL A 113 4.89 2.36 -4.62
N PRO A 114 4.49 3.01 -3.52
CA PRO A 114 4.56 4.47 -3.43
C PRO A 114 5.99 5.00 -3.28
N THR A 115 6.92 4.23 -2.70
CA THR A 115 8.27 4.71 -2.37
C THR A 115 9.39 3.85 -2.98
N ASN A 116 10.56 4.46 -3.25
CA ASN A 116 11.74 3.73 -3.72
C ASN A 116 12.25 2.69 -2.71
N LEU A 117 12.11 2.98 -1.40
CA LEU A 117 12.51 2.04 -0.35
C LEU A 117 11.64 0.78 -0.40
N ALA A 118 10.33 0.92 -0.57
CA ALA A 118 9.44 -0.22 -0.75
C ALA A 118 9.76 -1.00 -2.05
N ALA A 119 10.15 -0.31 -3.14
CA ALA A 119 10.54 -0.96 -4.38
C ALA A 119 11.76 -1.88 -4.23
N SER A 120 12.69 -1.56 -3.33
CA SER A 120 13.89 -2.37 -3.09
C SER A 120 13.61 -3.75 -2.48
N LEU A 121 12.41 -3.97 -1.94
CA LEU A 121 11.99 -5.25 -1.36
C LEU A 121 11.65 -6.32 -2.42
N TYR A 122 11.53 -5.94 -3.70
CA TYR A 122 11.04 -6.80 -4.78
C TYR A 122 11.95 -6.72 -6.00
N CYS A 123 12.17 -7.85 -6.67
CA CYS A 123 13.05 -7.92 -7.85
C CYS A 123 12.52 -7.13 -9.06
N ASN A 124 11.21 -6.98 -9.21
CA ASN A 124 10.55 -6.35 -10.38
C ASN A 124 9.57 -5.26 -9.95
N ALA A 125 9.85 -4.54 -8.88
CA ALA A 125 9.00 -3.43 -8.46
C ALA A 125 9.45 -2.11 -9.08
N ARG A 126 8.47 -1.23 -9.27
CA ARG A 126 8.66 0.17 -9.64
C ARG A 126 7.84 1.05 -8.72
N THR A 127 8.28 2.28 -8.54
CA THR A 127 7.37 3.25 -7.93
C THR A 127 6.23 3.55 -8.90
N VAL A 128 5.04 3.85 -8.35
CA VAL A 128 3.87 4.28 -9.15
C VAL A 128 4.29 5.35 -10.15
N HIS A 129 4.96 6.39 -9.68
CA HIS A 129 5.44 7.50 -10.52
C HIS A 129 6.37 7.03 -11.66
N SER A 130 7.34 6.15 -11.37
CA SER A 130 8.27 5.67 -12.39
C SER A 130 7.60 4.72 -13.41
N PHE A 131 6.56 4.00 -13.00
CA PHE A 131 5.82 3.13 -13.90
C PHE A 131 4.98 3.93 -14.89
N PHE A 132 4.28 4.95 -14.40
CA PHE A 132 3.43 5.83 -15.21
C PHE A 132 4.19 7.03 -15.79
N TYR A 133 5.53 7.13 -15.56
CA TYR A 133 6.36 8.20 -16.12
C TYR A 133 6.24 8.28 -17.64
N GLY A 134 6.14 9.52 -18.16
CA GLY A 134 5.95 9.80 -19.59
C GLY A 134 4.50 9.71 -20.08
N VAL A 135 3.58 9.18 -19.26
CA VAL A 135 2.12 9.28 -19.48
C VAL A 135 1.54 10.36 -18.58
N LEU A 136 2.11 10.46 -17.41
CA LEU A 136 1.85 11.46 -16.40
C LEU A 136 2.92 12.55 -16.48
N ASP A 137 3.07 13.22 -17.65
CA ASP A 137 4.04 14.31 -17.84
C ASP A 137 3.85 15.45 -16.82
N ASN A 138 2.82 15.36 -15.99
CA ASN A 138 2.46 16.25 -14.91
C ASN A 138 2.06 15.50 -13.63
N LEU A 139 2.66 14.34 -13.33
CA LEU A 139 2.65 13.72 -11.98
C LEU A 139 3.48 14.59 -11.04
N GLU A 140 3.11 15.80 -10.99
CA GLU A 140 3.67 16.79 -10.13
C GLU A 140 2.97 16.65 -8.79
N GLU A 141 3.71 16.74 -7.70
CA GLU A 141 3.17 16.78 -6.35
C GLU A 141 2.05 17.81 -6.28
N GLY A 142 0.91 17.44 -5.85
CA GLY A 142 -0.28 18.28 -5.80
C GLY A 142 -1.47 17.56 -6.41
N TYR A 143 -2.08 18.14 -7.32
CA TYR A 143 -3.34 17.77 -7.90
C TYR A 143 -3.21 16.94 -9.18
N GLN A 144 -3.85 15.78 -9.25
CA GLN A 144 -3.87 14.91 -10.42
C GLN A 144 -5.19 15.11 -11.19
N ASN A 145 -5.13 15.73 -12.37
CA ASN A 145 -6.32 15.90 -13.20
C ASN A 145 -6.33 14.89 -14.36
N PRO A 146 -7.31 13.98 -14.38
CA PRO A 146 -7.47 12.98 -15.43
C PRO A 146 -7.63 13.55 -16.84
N GLU A 147 -8.17 14.76 -16.99
CA GLU A 147 -8.36 15.40 -18.29
C GLU A 147 -7.02 15.72 -19.02
N ASN A 148 -5.92 15.81 -18.29
CA ASN A 148 -4.62 16.15 -18.83
C ASN A 148 -3.88 14.98 -19.51
N ILE A 149 -4.49 13.79 -19.55
CA ILE A 149 -3.87 12.63 -20.21
C ILE A 149 -4.00 12.76 -21.72
N SER A 150 -2.89 12.98 -22.41
CA SER A 150 -2.90 12.99 -23.87
C SER A 150 -3.12 11.59 -24.44
N SER A 151 -3.96 11.49 -25.50
CA SER A 151 -4.21 10.21 -26.18
C SER A 151 -2.91 9.59 -26.74
N ALA A 152 -1.97 10.41 -27.21
CA ALA A 152 -0.69 9.94 -27.72
C ALA A 152 0.15 9.24 -26.62
N ASN A 153 0.18 9.80 -25.41
CA ASN A 153 0.90 9.21 -24.30
C ASN A 153 0.22 7.91 -23.81
N ALA A 154 -1.11 7.87 -23.78
CA ALA A 154 -1.87 6.65 -23.45
C ALA A 154 -1.57 5.52 -24.45
N ILE A 155 -1.53 5.81 -25.75
CA ILE A 155 -1.20 4.81 -26.79
C ILE A 155 0.23 4.28 -26.61
N ARG A 156 1.22 5.13 -26.33
CA ARG A 156 2.59 4.69 -26.02
C ARG A 156 2.65 3.78 -24.80
N PHE A 157 1.83 4.05 -23.80
CA PHE A 157 1.78 3.25 -22.58
C PHE A 157 1.13 1.87 -22.81
N ARG A 158 0.28 1.72 -23.82
CA ARG A 158 -0.39 0.47 -24.18
C ARG A 158 0.59 -0.69 -24.34
N THR A 159 1.71 -0.48 -25.08
CA THR A 159 2.73 -1.52 -25.27
C THR A 159 3.35 -1.99 -23.95
N LYS A 160 3.50 -1.09 -22.99
CA LYS A 160 4.00 -1.43 -21.65
C LYS A 160 2.96 -2.22 -20.86
N LEU A 161 1.70 -1.82 -20.96
CA LEU A 161 0.59 -2.40 -20.19
C LEU A 161 0.14 -3.74 -20.78
N SER A 162 0.25 -3.98 -22.09
CA SER A 162 -0.13 -5.23 -22.74
C SER A 162 0.63 -6.47 -22.23
N ASN A 163 1.81 -6.27 -21.65
CA ASN A 163 2.61 -7.32 -21.01
C ASN A 163 2.25 -7.56 -19.54
N VAL A 164 1.35 -6.73 -18.96
CA VAL A 164 0.94 -6.84 -17.57
C VAL A 164 -0.33 -7.66 -17.47
N LYS A 165 -0.22 -8.87 -16.92
CA LYS A 165 -1.36 -9.76 -16.65
C LYS A 165 -1.93 -9.59 -15.24
N LEU A 166 -1.11 -9.10 -14.31
CA LEU A 166 -1.50 -8.85 -12.93
C LEU A 166 -0.75 -7.61 -12.41
N LEU A 167 -1.49 -6.62 -11.96
CA LEU A 167 -0.94 -5.40 -11.38
C LEU A 167 -1.09 -5.47 -9.85
N ILE A 168 0.02 -5.51 -9.13
CA ILE A 168 0.03 -5.46 -7.66
C ILE A 168 0.43 -4.07 -7.21
N ILE A 169 -0.37 -3.45 -6.34
CA ILE A 169 -0.09 -2.16 -5.72
C ILE A 169 0.10 -2.41 -4.22
N ASP A 170 1.37 -2.43 -3.77
CA ASP A 170 1.69 -2.62 -2.35
C ASP A 170 1.80 -1.28 -1.63
N GLU A 171 1.66 -1.30 -0.30
CA GLU A 171 1.55 -0.13 0.58
C GLU A 171 0.46 0.86 0.09
N VAL A 172 -0.68 0.32 -0.35
CA VAL A 172 -1.77 1.09 -0.96
C VAL A 172 -2.38 2.14 -0.03
N SER A 173 -2.22 2.00 1.30
CA SER A 173 -2.64 3.01 2.29
C SER A 173 -2.01 4.40 2.05
N MET A 174 -0.84 4.45 1.42
CA MET A 174 -0.13 5.69 1.12
C MET A 174 -0.49 6.29 -0.26
N VAL A 175 -1.36 5.65 -1.02
CA VAL A 175 -1.78 6.13 -2.35
C VAL A 175 -3.00 7.03 -2.21
N ARG A 176 -2.90 8.29 -2.71
CA ARG A 176 -3.99 9.25 -2.68
C ARG A 176 -5.10 8.90 -3.66
N ALA A 177 -6.32 9.36 -3.36
CA ALA A 177 -7.51 9.14 -4.18
C ALA A 177 -7.34 9.60 -5.62
N ASP A 178 -6.83 10.82 -5.83
CA ASP A 178 -6.60 11.40 -7.16
C ASP A 178 -5.55 10.63 -7.98
N LEU A 179 -4.46 10.21 -7.34
CA LEU A 179 -3.43 9.41 -7.97
C LEU A 179 -3.97 8.03 -8.37
N PHE A 180 -4.76 7.41 -7.50
CA PHE A 180 -5.37 6.11 -7.78
C PHE A 180 -6.37 6.19 -8.94
N GLU A 181 -7.22 7.23 -8.95
CA GLU A 181 -8.15 7.49 -10.06
C GLU A 181 -7.43 7.74 -11.37
N MET A 182 -6.34 8.52 -11.34
CA MET A 182 -5.50 8.77 -12.50
C MET A 182 -4.90 7.48 -13.07
N MET A 183 -4.39 6.58 -12.21
CA MET A 183 -3.87 5.28 -12.63
C MET A 183 -4.94 4.46 -13.35
N ASN A 184 -6.15 4.41 -12.81
CA ASN A 184 -7.30 3.75 -13.43
C ASN A 184 -7.57 4.30 -14.84
N GLN A 185 -7.71 5.62 -14.94
CA GLN A 185 -8.08 6.27 -16.20
C GLN A 185 -6.99 6.17 -17.27
N ILE A 186 -5.70 6.21 -16.90
CA ILE A 186 -4.60 5.96 -17.84
C ILE A 186 -4.72 4.54 -18.42
N CYS A 187 -4.96 3.55 -17.58
CA CYS A 187 -5.11 2.16 -18.03
C CYS A 187 -6.33 2.01 -18.95
N GLN A 188 -7.46 2.61 -18.61
CA GLN A 188 -8.68 2.63 -19.44
C GLN A 188 -8.41 3.25 -20.81
N LYS A 189 -7.80 4.44 -20.87
CA LYS A 189 -7.45 5.11 -22.12
C LYS A 189 -6.43 4.31 -22.95
N ALA A 190 -5.41 3.73 -22.30
CA ALA A 190 -4.39 2.95 -22.98
C ALA A 190 -4.94 1.67 -23.62
N LEU A 191 -5.87 1.00 -22.96
CA LEU A 191 -6.46 -0.27 -23.42
C LEU A 191 -7.79 -0.08 -24.16
N ASN A 192 -8.29 1.15 -24.28
CA ASN A 192 -9.59 1.50 -24.86
C ASN A 192 -10.72 0.68 -24.24
N SER A 193 -10.81 0.66 -22.93
CA SER A 193 -11.77 -0.13 -22.16
C SER A 193 -12.23 0.62 -20.93
N ASP A 194 -13.54 0.66 -20.69
CA ASP A 194 -14.15 1.32 -19.52
C ASP A 194 -14.15 0.45 -18.25
N LEU A 195 -13.65 -0.77 -18.35
CA LEU A 195 -13.47 -1.63 -17.19
C LEU A 195 -12.44 -1.04 -16.22
N PRO A 196 -12.54 -1.31 -14.93
CA PRO A 196 -11.53 -0.89 -13.96
C PRO A 196 -10.12 -1.26 -14.45
N PHE A 197 -9.21 -0.30 -14.44
CA PHE A 197 -7.83 -0.42 -14.96
C PHE A 197 -7.74 -0.97 -16.38
N GLY A 198 -8.76 -0.68 -17.23
CA GLY A 198 -8.83 -1.19 -18.61
C GLY A 198 -9.04 -2.70 -18.69
N GLY A 199 -9.48 -3.35 -17.61
CA GLY A 199 -9.67 -4.80 -17.52
C GLY A 199 -8.45 -5.57 -17.01
N VAL A 200 -7.33 -4.91 -16.72
CA VAL A 200 -6.17 -5.54 -16.05
C VAL A 200 -6.54 -5.88 -14.60
N PRO A 201 -6.38 -7.14 -14.16
CA PRO A 201 -6.61 -7.49 -12.76
C PRO A 201 -5.67 -6.72 -11.83
N VAL A 202 -6.22 -6.16 -10.74
CA VAL A 202 -5.47 -5.34 -9.78
C VAL A 202 -5.56 -5.96 -8.40
N VAL A 203 -4.40 -6.11 -7.76
CA VAL A 203 -4.29 -6.54 -6.36
C VAL A 203 -3.77 -5.38 -5.53
N LEU A 204 -4.61 -4.88 -4.66
CA LEU A 204 -4.26 -3.88 -3.66
C LEU A 204 -3.74 -4.59 -2.42
N VAL A 205 -2.55 -4.24 -1.96
CA VAL A 205 -1.95 -4.84 -0.77
C VAL A 205 -1.60 -3.73 0.21
N GLY A 206 -1.94 -3.90 1.48
CA GLY A 206 -1.60 -2.88 2.47
C GLY A 206 -2.23 -3.12 3.84
N ASP A 207 -2.03 -2.14 4.69
CA ASP A 207 -2.62 -2.04 6.02
C ASP A 207 -3.18 -0.63 6.21
N LEU A 208 -4.50 -0.48 6.17
CA LEU A 208 -5.15 0.83 6.28
C LEU A 208 -4.94 1.51 7.63
N PHE A 209 -4.57 0.73 8.67
CA PHE A 209 -4.27 1.28 9.99
C PHE A 209 -2.82 1.78 10.11
N GLN A 210 -2.01 1.66 9.04
CA GLN A 210 -0.70 2.32 8.94
C GLN A 210 -0.87 3.77 8.48
N LEU A 211 0.23 4.37 7.99
CA LEU A 211 0.24 5.78 7.63
C LEU A 211 -0.71 6.10 6.47
N PRO A 212 -1.47 7.19 6.56
CA PRO A 212 -2.27 7.71 5.47
C PRO A 212 -1.40 8.31 4.36
N PRO A 213 -1.99 8.65 3.21
CA PRO A 213 -1.31 9.45 2.20
C PRO A 213 -0.85 10.81 2.76
N ILE A 214 0.31 11.26 2.32
CA ILE A 214 0.82 12.58 2.70
C ILE A 214 0.19 13.63 1.79
N VAL A 215 -0.41 14.65 2.40
CA VAL A 215 -0.91 15.86 1.73
C VAL A 215 -0.27 17.05 2.44
N SER A 216 0.65 17.74 1.74
CA SER A 216 1.43 18.85 2.32
C SER A 216 0.83 20.22 2.09
N GLU A 217 -0.13 20.36 1.17
CA GLU A 217 -0.73 21.62 0.78
C GLU A 217 -2.23 21.64 1.10
N ASP A 218 -2.70 22.66 1.83
CA ASP A 218 -4.10 22.80 2.23
C ASP A 218 -5.05 22.84 1.02
N ALA A 219 -4.64 23.50 -0.06
CA ALA A 219 -5.42 23.56 -1.29
C ALA A 219 -5.62 22.18 -1.94
N VAL A 220 -4.64 21.29 -1.83
CA VAL A 220 -4.75 19.91 -2.30
C VAL A 220 -5.68 19.10 -1.39
N LEU A 221 -5.57 19.30 -0.07
CA LEU A 221 -6.46 18.66 0.90
C LEU A 221 -7.92 19.07 0.65
N GLU A 222 -8.19 20.37 0.48
CA GLU A 222 -9.52 20.89 0.17
C GLU A 222 -10.09 20.30 -1.11
N TYR A 223 -9.26 20.21 -2.16
CA TYR A 223 -9.64 19.57 -3.41
C TYR A 223 -10.00 18.09 -3.22
N LEU A 224 -9.15 17.32 -2.52
CA LEU A 224 -9.40 15.88 -2.27
C LEU A 224 -10.67 15.66 -1.46
N GLN A 225 -10.95 16.52 -0.50
CA GLN A 225 -12.20 16.48 0.27
C GLN A 225 -13.42 16.79 -0.59
N LYS A 226 -13.34 17.81 -1.45
CA LYS A 226 -14.45 18.24 -2.30
C LYS A 226 -14.75 17.23 -3.41
N GLU A 227 -13.71 16.73 -4.09
CA GLU A 227 -13.87 15.87 -5.27
C GLU A 227 -14.09 14.41 -4.91
N TYR A 228 -13.36 13.89 -3.90
CA TYR A 228 -13.38 12.48 -3.55
C TYR A 228 -13.96 12.18 -2.16
N GLY A 229 -14.25 13.18 -1.37
CA GLY A 229 -14.72 13.01 0.01
C GLY A 229 -13.63 12.52 0.98
N GLY A 230 -12.36 12.54 0.58
CA GLY A 230 -11.24 12.13 1.41
C GLY A 230 -9.95 11.86 0.64
N ILE A 231 -8.91 11.49 1.38
CA ILE A 231 -7.54 11.41 0.83
C ILE A 231 -7.12 10.01 0.39
N TYR A 232 -7.79 8.95 0.89
CA TYR A 232 -7.36 7.57 0.68
C TYR A 232 -7.74 7.05 -0.71
N PHE A 233 -7.02 6.06 -1.21
CA PHE A 233 -7.32 5.40 -2.47
C PHE A 233 -8.78 4.90 -2.54
N PHE A 234 -9.36 4.49 -1.42
CA PHE A 234 -10.73 4.00 -1.38
C PHE A 234 -11.78 5.11 -1.55
N ASN A 235 -11.38 6.38 -1.48
CA ASN A 235 -12.24 7.51 -1.84
C ASN A 235 -12.30 7.74 -3.36
N SER A 236 -11.41 7.13 -4.17
CA SER A 236 -11.44 7.26 -5.64
C SER A 236 -12.77 6.78 -6.22
N HIS A 237 -13.20 7.40 -7.32
CA HIS A 237 -14.47 7.08 -7.97
C HIS A 237 -14.55 5.61 -8.40
N VAL A 238 -13.44 5.06 -8.92
CA VAL A 238 -13.39 3.65 -9.32
C VAL A 238 -13.61 2.70 -8.15
N ILE A 239 -13.00 2.95 -6.98
CA ILE A 239 -13.20 2.10 -5.79
C ILE A 239 -14.62 2.27 -5.24
N GLN A 240 -15.16 3.48 -5.18
CA GLN A 240 -16.53 3.70 -4.72
C GLN A 240 -17.55 2.97 -5.60
N LYS A 241 -17.36 2.98 -6.93
CA LYS A 241 -18.20 2.26 -7.90
C LYS A 241 -18.07 0.74 -7.75
N GLU A 242 -16.86 0.21 -7.59
CA GLU A 242 -16.59 -1.23 -7.55
C GLU A 242 -16.60 -1.84 -6.14
N CYS A 243 -16.84 -1.04 -5.09
CA CYS A 243 -16.70 -1.42 -3.69
C CYS A 243 -17.37 -2.75 -3.32
N ASN A 244 -18.57 -3.03 -3.85
CA ASN A 244 -19.31 -4.25 -3.56
C ASN A 244 -18.80 -5.48 -4.33
N LYS A 245 -17.90 -5.31 -5.31
CA LYS A 245 -17.33 -6.37 -6.14
C LYS A 245 -15.87 -6.67 -5.77
N ILE A 246 -15.26 -5.86 -4.90
CA ILE A 246 -13.88 -6.08 -4.45
C ILE A 246 -13.81 -7.39 -3.69
N LYS A 247 -12.95 -8.32 -4.15
CA LYS A 247 -12.64 -9.53 -3.37
C LYS A 247 -11.68 -9.16 -2.25
N LEU A 248 -12.11 -9.37 -1.02
CA LEU A 248 -11.33 -9.06 0.18
C LEU A 248 -10.66 -10.32 0.73
N PHE A 249 -9.38 -10.22 1.06
CA PHE A 249 -8.66 -11.17 1.90
C PHE A 249 -8.03 -10.43 3.10
N GLU A 250 -8.13 -11.01 4.30
CA GLU A 250 -7.61 -10.42 5.51
C GLU A 250 -6.59 -11.33 6.20
N LEU A 251 -5.32 -10.90 6.21
CA LEU A 251 -4.21 -11.61 6.83
C LEU A 251 -4.05 -11.15 8.28
N THR A 252 -4.52 -11.93 9.23
CA THR A 252 -4.57 -11.57 10.65
C THR A 252 -3.40 -12.15 11.46
N LYS A 253 -2.71 -13.19 10.97
CA LYS A 253 -1.57 -13.81 11.67
C LYS A 253 -0.30 -12.98 11.54
N SER A 254 0.30 -12.53 12.65
CA SER A 254 1.61 -11.87 12.65
C SER A 254 2.73 -12.90 12.72
N TYR A 255 3.72 -12.74 11.85
CA TYR A 255 4.97 -13.52 11.87
C TYR A 255 6.14 -12.75 12.49
N ARG A 256 6.00 -11.44 12.65
CA ARG A 256 7.06 -10.55 13.16
C ARG A 256 7.22 -10.64 14.67
N GLN A 257 6.12 -10.70 15.39
CA GLN A 257 6.06 -10.72 16.87
C GLN A 257 5.61 -12.08 17.40
N GLN A 258 5.95 -13.20 16.74
CA GLN A 258 5.50 -14.54 17.12
C GLN A 258 5.85 -14.94 18.55
N ASN A 259 6.92 -14.41 19.11
CA ASN A 259 7.41 -14.72 20.45
C ASN A 259 6.83 -13.81 21.56
N ASP A 260 5.92 -12.88 21.21
CA ASP A 260 5.33 -11.92 22.15
C ASP A 260 3.84 -11.71 21.84
N SER A 261 3.02 -12.68 22.22
CA SER A 261 1.56 -12.65 22.00
C SER A 261 0.90 -11.43 22.66
N LYS A 262 1.36 -11.03 23.86
CA LYS A 262 0.83 -9.86 24.56
C LYS A 262 1.06 -8.57 23.79
N PHE A 263 2.21 -8.46 23.13
CA PHE A 263 2.50 -7.30 22.29
C PHE A 263 1.69 -7.32 20.98
N VAL A 264 1.48 -8.50 20.39
CA VAL A 264 0.56 -8.66 19.24
C VAL A 264 -0.86 -8.20 19.63
N ASP A 265 -1.39 -8.68 20.76
CA ASP A 265 -2.72 -8.28 21.23
C ASP A 265 -2.84 -6.78 21.48
N LEU A 266 -1.76 -6.17 22.02
CA LEU A 266 -1.68 -4.72 22.21
C LEU A 266 -1.76 -3.96 20.89
N LEU A 267 -0.99 -4.39 19.87
CA LEU A 267 -0.99 -3.78 18.54
C LEU A 267 -2.34 -3.98 17.82
N ASP A 268 -2.98 -5.12 18.00
CA ASP A 268 -4.29 -5.41 17.39
C ASP A 268 -5.41 -4.53 17.95
N LYS A 269 -5.25 -3.94 19.15
CA LYS A 269 -6.20 -2.93 19.67
C LYS A 269 -6.29 -1.68 18.80
N PHE A 270 -5.17 -1.25 18.19
CA PHE A 270 -5.18 -0.10 17.28
C PHE A 270 -5.93 -0.34 15.97
N ARG A 271 -6.28 -1.58 15.67
CA ARG A 271 -6.98 -2.01 14.45
C ARG A 271 -8.48 -2.21 14.65
N LYS A 272 -8.98 -1.95 15.83
CA LYS A 272 -10.38 -2.07 16.22
C LYS A 272 -10.85 -0.78 16.87
N PRO A 273 -12.16 -0.46 16.82
CA PRO A 273 -12.72 0.59 17.66
C PRO A 273 -12.42 0.27 19.14
N MET A 274 -11.85 1.21 19.85
CA MET A 274 -11.52 1.05 21.27
C MET A 274 -12.49 1.85 22.16
N THR A 275 -13.02 1.21 23.19
CA THR A 275 -13.71 1.88 24.28
C THR A 275 -12.74 2.71 25.12
N ALA A 276 -13.23 3.67 25.89
CA ALA A 276 -12.39 4.48 26.81
C ALA A 276 -11.59 3.58 27.79
N THR A 277 -12.22 2.54 28.35
CA THR A 277 -11.56 1.59 29.24
C THR A 277 -10.44 0.81 28.54
N GLU A 278 -10.63 0.42 27.28
CA GLU A 278 -9.60 -0.28 26.49
C GLU A 278 -8.43 0.66 26.18
N LYS A 279 -8.70 1.93 25.83
CA LYS A 279 -7.64 2.94 25.64
C LYS A 279 -6.80 3.11 26.89
N ILE A 280 -7.41 3.21 28.07
CA ILE A 280 -6.68 3.30 29.36
C ILE A 280 -5.80 2.07 29.58
N LYS A 281 -6.28 0.86 29.32
CA LYS A 281 -5.47 -0.37 29.43
C LYS A 281 -4.27 -0.35 28.47
N VAL A 282 -4.47 0.09 27.25
CA VAL A 282 -3.39 0.26 26.23
C VAL A 282 -2.36 1.27 26.70
N LEU A 283 -2.81 2.44 27.19
CA LEU A 283 -1.93 3.50 27.73
C LEU A 283 -1.08 2.98 28.88
N ASN A 284 -1.67 2.30 29.87
CA ASN A 284 -0.95 1.74 31.01
C ASN A 284 0.11 0.73 30.60
N ALA A 285 -0.21 -0.14 29.63
CA ALA A 285 0.74 -1.12 29.10
C ALA A 285 1.93 -0.44 28.40
N LEU A 286 1.66 0.56 27.54
CA LEU A 286 2.70 1.31 26.82
C LEU A 286 3.53 2.17 27.78
N ASN A 287 2.92 2.84 28.74
CA ASN A 287 3.60 3.76 29.65
C ASN A 287 4.56 3.06 30.62
N SER A 288 4.41 1.74 30.82
CA SER A 288 5.42 0.92 31.49
C SER A 288 6.78 0.90 30.75
N ARG A 289 6.80 1.31 29.48
CA ARG A 289 7.99 1.34 28.60
C ARG A 289 8.69 2.68 28.58
N VAL A 290 8.20 3.68 29.29
CA VAL A 290 8.90 4.96 29.48
C VAL A 290 10.16 4.73 30.31
N LYS A 291 11.32 5.14 29.78
CA LYS A 291 12.62 4.97 30.42
C LYS A 291 13.45 6.24 30.33
N THR A 292 14.16 6.56 31.40
CA THR A 292 15.16 7.63 31.44
C THR A 292 16.51 7.19 30.88
N ASN A 293 16.92 5.94 31.17
CA ASN A 293 18.10 5.33 30.60
C ASN A 293 17.73 4.57 29.31
N LEU A 294 18.06 5.16 28.17
CA LEU A 294 17.77 4.61 26.86
C LEU A 294 18.99 3.80 26.35
N PRO A 295 18.79 2.63 25.72
CA PRO A 295 19.88 1.83 25.20
C PRO A 295 20.56 2.51 24.02
N SER A 296 21.89 2.54 24.01
CA SER A 296 22.70 3.18 22.95
C SER A 296 22.71 2.40 21.62
N ASP A 297 22.31 1.13 21.65
CA ASP A 297 22.22 0.23 20.49
C ASP A 297 20.82 0.20 19.84
N ALA A 298 19.88 1.02 20.33
CA ALA A 298 18.53 1.11 19.79
C ALA A 298 18.44 2.09 18.62
N ILE A 299 17.53 1.81 17.70
CA ILE A 299 17.15 2.75 16.64
C ILE A 299 16.17 3.78 17.20
N TYR A 300 16.43 5.04 16.92
CA TYR A 300 15.61 6.16 17.35
C TYR A 300 14.56 6.50 16.28
N ILE A 301 13.29 6.57 16.65
CA ILE A 301 12.18 6.91 15.75
C ILE A 301 11.45 8.13 16.32
N ALA A 302 11.32 9.18 15.51
CA ALA A 302 10.65 10.41 15.89
C ALA A 302 9.55 10.81 14.89
N SER A 303 8.65 11.71 15.29
CA SER A 303 7.56 12.18 14.45
C SER A 303 7.99 13.27 13.47
N SER A 304 9.04 14.06 13.80
CA SER A 304 9.50 15.18 12.98
C SER A 304 10.92 15.01 12.43
N ASN A 305 11.18 15.63 11.28
CA ASN A 305 12.52 15.65 10.68
C ASN A 305 13.54 16.42 11.56
N GLU A 306 13.10 17.44 12.28
CA GLU A 306 13.99 18.24 13.13
C GLU A 306 14.49 17.42 14.32
N GLU A 307 13.64 16.67 15.00
CA GLU A 307 14.04 15.75 16.07
C GLU A 307 15.04 14.71 15.57
N VAL A 308 14.74 14.11 14.41
CA VAL A 308 15.66 13.14 13.75
C VAL A 308 17.02 13.78 13.50
N ARG A 309 17.06 15.03 13.00
CA ARG A 309 18.29 15.75 12.74
C ARG A 309 19.08 15.99 14.03
N GLN A 310 18.40 16.43 15.10
CA GLN A 310 19.04 16.68 16.39
C GLN A 310 19.64 15.41 16.99
N VAL A 311 18.90 14.31 17.00
CA VAL A 311 19.40 13.01 17.51
C VAL A 311 20.59 12.54 16.68
N ASN A 312 20.50 12.58 15.36
CA ASN A 312 21.59 12.18 14.47
C ASN A 312 22.87 13.00 14.71
N LEU A 313 22.75 14.31 14.94
CA LEU A 313 23.90 15.18 15.26
C LEU A 313 24.47 14.90 16.67
N LEU A 314 23.62 14.60 17.65
CA LEU A 314 24.07 14.22 19.00
C LEU A 314 24.84 12.92 18.97
N GLU A 315 24.37 11.90 18.25
CA GLU A 315 25.07 10.63 18.07
C GLU A 315 26.38 10.82 17.30
N LEU A 316 26.40 11.65 16.27
CA LEU A 316 27.61 12.00 15.53
C LEU A 316 28.67 12.66 16.42
N LYS A 317 28.27 13.54 17.36
CA LYS A 317 29.18 14.21 18.30
C LYS A 317 29.90 13.21 19.23
N LYS A 318 29.28 12.08 19.57
CA LYS A 318 29.89 11.03 20.42
C LYS A 318 31.06 10.31 19.76
N LEU A 319 31.14 10.31 18.43
CA LEU A 319 32.26 9.70 17.71
C LEU A 319 33.54 10.54 17.85
N ALA A 320 34.69 9.89 17.83
CA ALA A 320 35.99 10.56 17.84
C ALA A 320 36.22 11.40 16.58
N GLY A 321 37.06 12.42 16.65
CA GLY A 321 37.46 13.29 15.55
C GLY A 321 36.52 14.48 15.33
N ASN A 322 36.91 15.36 14.41
CA ASN A 322 36.16 16.56 14.04
C ASN A 322 35.02 16.25 13.10
N ILE A 323 33.94 17.01 13.22
CA ILE A 323 32.82 16.95 12.26
C ILE A 323 33.25 17.63 10.98
N THR A 324 33.12 16.94 9.84
CA THR A 324 33.23 17.51 8.51
C THR A 324 31.82 17.76 7.99
N THR A 325 31.61 18.95 7.38
CA THR A 325 30.32 19.32 6.79
C THR A 325 30.49 19.67 5.32
N ILE A 326 29.63 19.14 4.47
CA ILE A 326 29.57 19.42 3.04
C ILE A 326 28.22 20.06 2.73
N ASP A 327 28.25 21.26 2.16
CA ASP A 327 27.05 21.98 1.75
C ASP A 327 26.48 21.42 0.44
N ALA A 328 25.16 21.40 0.35
CA ALA A 328 24.49 21.19 -0.92
C ALA A 328 24.71 22.42 -1.84
N GLU A 329 24.84 22.14 -3.12
CA GLU A 329 24.89 23.16 -4.17
C GLU A 329 23.57 23.16 -4.93
N TYR A 330 22.98 24.34 -5.11
CA TYR A 330 21.74 24.56 -5.83
C TYR A 330 22.00 25.32 -7.12
N VAL A 331 21.56 24.77 -8.24
CA VAL A 331 21.54 25.46 -9.54
C VAL A 331 20.08 25.76 -9.86
N ILE A 332 19.72 27.03 -9.81
CA ILE A 332 18.35 27.52 -10.01
C ILE A 332 18.24 28.15 -11.39
N ARG A 333 17.22 27.75 -12.15
CA ARG A 333 16.92 28.27 -13.48
C ARG A 333 15.45 28.60 -13.62
N LYS A 334 15.12 29.78 -14.09
CA LYS A 334 13.76 30.17 -14.45
C LYS A 334 13.26 29.31 -15.62
N LYS A 335 12.01 28.90 -15.59
CA LYS A 335 11.41 28.16 -16.71
C LYS A 335 11.47 29.00 -17.98
N HIS A 336 11.96 28.41 -19.07
CA HIS A 336 12.18 29.07 -20.37
C HIS A 336 13.31 30.14 -20.41
N SER A 337 14.22 30.18 -19.42
CA SER A 337 15.42 31.00 -19.42
C SER A 337 16.67 30.15 -19.53
N THR A 338 17.73 30.71 -20.11
CA THR A 338 19.08 30.13 -20.10
C THR A 338 19.89 30.58 -18.88
N GLU A 339 19.42 31.62 -18.19
CA GLU A 339 20.10 32.14 -17.01
C GLU A 339 19.99 31.19 -15.83
N THR A 340 21.13 30.96 -15.20
CA THR A 340 21.23 30.07 -14.01
C THR A 340 21.96 30.82 -12.90
N ILE A 341 21.54 30.54 -11.66
CA ILE A 341 22.24 30.94 -10.45
C ILE A 341 22.73 29.66 -9.76
N THR A 342 24.01 29.66 -9.39
CA THR A 342 24.58 28.59 -8.54
C THR A 342 24.87 29.15 -7.18
N ILE A 343 24.39 28.49 -6.12
CA ILE A 343 24.54 28.93 -4.73
C ILE A 343 24.75 27.74 -3.82
N LYS A 344 25.64 27.86 -2.85
CA LYS A 344 25.81 26.85 -1.77
C LYS A 344 24.88 27.16 -0.61
N HIS A 345 24.51 26.13 0.14
CA HIS A 345 23.60 26.27 1.27
C HIS A 345 24.10 27.29 2.31
N SER A 346 25.39 27.30 2.61
CA SER A 346 26.01 28.25 3.55
C SER A 346 26.03 29.71 3.08
N GLU A 347 25.82 29.97 1.79
CA GLU A 347 25.76 31.29 1.20
C GLU A 347 24.38 31.93 1.22
N LEU A 348 23.35 31.16 1.69
CA LEU A 348 21.98 31.64 1.77
C LEU A 348 21.79 32.63 2.94
N PRO A 349 21.08 33.74 2.74
CA PRO A 349 21.12 34.88 3.69
C PRO A 349 20.38 34.65 5.01
N SER A 350 19.24 34.00 5.04
CA SER A 350 18.51 33.69 6.28
C SER A 350 17.66 32.43 6.16
N LYS A 351 17.16 31.91 7.32
CA LYS A 351 16.27 30.74 7.32
C LYS A 351 14.93 31.02 6.65
N GLU A 352 14.41 32.24 6.78
CA GLU A 352 13.12 32.64 6.21
C GLU A 352 13.22 32.78 4.69
N ASP A 353 14.30 33.41 4.19
CA ASP A 353 14.58 33.53 2.77
C ASP A 353 14.86 32.17 2.10
N ILE A 354 15.44 31.21 2.85
CA ILE A 354 15.69 29.86 2.34
C ILE A 354 14.40 29.18 1.90
N HIS A 355 13.34 29.25 2.71
CA HIS A 355 12.06 28.62 2.40
C HIS A 355 11.35 29.23 1.20
N GLU A 356 11.61 30.52 0.91
CA GLU A 356 11.07 31.17 -0.27
C GLU A 356 11.84 30.84 -1.56
N ILE A 357 13.16 30.63 -1.44
CA ILE A 357 14.05 30.47 -2.61
C ILE A 357 14.31 28.99 -2.93
N ILE A 358 14.58 28.18 -1.91
CA ILE A 358 15.03 26.79 -2.07
C ILE A 358 13.87 25.81 -1.94
N VAL A 359 13.70 24.97 -2.95
CA VAL A 359 12.76 23.85 -2.89
C VAL A 359 13.31 22.77 -1.97
N PRO A 360 12.52 22.21 -1.04
CA PRO A 360 12.94 21.05 -0.26
C PRO A 360 13.40 19.91 -1.16
N SER A 361 14.60 19.40 -0.90
CA SER A 361 15.17 18.27 -1.64
C SER A 361 15.14 16.99 -0.81
N ALA A 362 15.20 15.83 -1.47
CA ALA A 362 15.45 14.55 -0.82
C ALA A 362 16.85 14.47 -0.19
N TYR A 363 17.77 15.33 -0.60
CA TYR A 363 19.13 15.44 -0.04
C TYR A 363 19.16 16.40 1.16
N ASP A 364 20.08 16.13 2.09
CA ASP A 364 20.32 17.04 3.21
C ASP A 364 21.03 18.31 2.68
N SER A 365 20.56 19.47 3.11
CA SER A 365 21.15 20.77 2.75
C SER A 365 22.60 20.89 3.22
N GLN A 366 22.91 20.25 4.34
CA GLN A 366 24.25 20.13 4.92
C GLN A 366 24.49 18.69 5.37
N LEU A 367 25.42 17.99 4.76
CA LEU A 367 25.84 16.65 5.16
C LEU A 367 26.99 16.76 6.17
N SER A 368 26.67 16.55 7.44
CA SER A 368 27.67 16.44 8.51
C SER A 368 28.03 15.00 8.79
N PHE A 369 29.31 14.68 8.87
CA PHE A 369 29.77 13.30 9.08
C PHE A 369 31.10 13.20 9.82
N LYS A 370 31.42 11.99 10.28
CA LYS A 370 32.71 11.55 10.77
C LYS A 370 33.00 10.15 10.26
N LYS A 371 34.26 9.74 10.25
CA LYS A 371 34.64 8.34 10.07
C LYS A 371 33.97 7.49 11.17
N GLY A 372 33.40 6.34 10.80
CA GLY A 372 32.65 5.48 11.71
C GLY A 372 31.17 5.88 11.86
N ALA A 373 30.71 6.96 11.24
CA ALA A 373 29.29 7.35 11.32
C ALA A 373 28.40 6.36 10.57
N LYS A 374 27.24 6.03 11.19
CA LYS A 374 26.17 5.26 10.53
C LYS A 374 25.43 6.14 9.55
N VAL A 375 25.26 5.64 8.33
CA VAL A 375 24.57 6.36 7.26
C VAL A 375 23.59 5.47 6.52
N MET A 376 22.60 6.10 5.88
CA MET A 376 21.72 5.50 4.91
C MET A 376 21.97 6.15 3.54
N ILE A 377 22.01 5.34 2.50
CA ILE A 377 22.13 5.81 1.11
C ILE A 377 20.74 6.15 0.60
N SER A 378 20.54 7.36 0.09
CA SER A 378 19.23 7.89 -0.33
C SER A 378 18.98 7.82 -1.84
N LYS A 379 19.89 7.22 -2.63
CA LYS A 379 19.74 7.03 -4.07
C LYS A 379 20.44 5.76 -4.53
N SER A 380 19.84 5.05 -5.51
CA SER A 380 20.44 3.84 -6.07
C SER A 380 21.45 4.17 -7.18
N CYS A 381 22.56 3.41 -7.22
CA CYS A 381 23.49 3.40 -8.33
C CYS A 381 23.99 1.97 -8.59
N LYS A 382 23.52 1.35 -9.68
CA LYS A 382 23.90 -0.02 -10.04
C LYS A 382 25.39 -0.17 -10.32
N TYR A 383 25.99 0.84 -10.93
CA TYR A 383 27.40 0.85 -11.28
C TYR A 383 28.30 0.75 -10.04
N TRP A 384 27.96 1.47 -8.98
CA TRP A 384 28.69 1.47 -7.71
C TRP A 384 28.19 0.45 -6.69
N GLY A 385 27.17 -0.36 -7.03
CA GLY A 385 26.71 -1.50 -6.23
C GLY A 385 25.87 -1.16 -5.00
N TYR A 386 25.28 0.03 -4.91
CA TYR A 386 24.42 0.43 -3.80
C TYR A 386 23.00 0.80 -4.26
N ILE A 387 22.06 0.65 -3.36
CA ILE A 387 20.65 0.95 -3.58
C ILE A 387 20.12 1.94 -2.54
N ASN A 388 19.04 2.65 -2.91
CA ASN A 388 18.35 3.54 -1.98
C ASN A 388 17.80 2.73 -0.81
N GLY A 389 18.09 3.17 0.41
CA GLY A 389 17.73 2.47 1.64
C GLY A 389 18.84 1.55 2.19
N ASP A 390 19.97 1.39 1.50
CA ASP A 390 21.13 0.70 2.06
C ASP A 390 21.66 1.44 3.30
N PHE A 391 21.83 0.70 4.38
CA PHE A 391 22.51 1.15 5.60
C PHE A 391 23.98 0.76 5.56
N GLY A 392 24.82 1.56 6.20
CA GLY A 392 26.23 1.27 6.30
C GLY A 392 26.97 2.23 7.22
N THR A 393 28.27 2.00 7.30
CA THR A 393 29.19 2.79 8.13
C THR A 393 30.24 3.46 7.25
N ILE A 394 30.48 4.76 7.44
CA ILE A 394 31.54 5.50 6.75
C ILE A 394 32.89 4.94 7.19
N LYS A 395 33.62 4.34 6.26
CA LYS A 395 34.98 3.86 6.46
C LYS A 395 36.00 4.94 6.22
N ASP A 396 35.79 5.73 5.17
CA ASP A 396 36.72 6.78 4.76
C ASP A 396 36.06 7.81 3.83
N PHE A 397 36.69 8.99 3.73
CA PHE A 397 36.36 10.03 2.78
C PHE A 397 37.64 10.71 2.28
N ASP A 398 37.89 10.65 0.99
CA ASP A 398 39.12 11.19 0.36
C ASP A 398 38.96 12.60 -0.24
N GLY A 399 37.84 13.29 0.07
CA GLY A 399 37.49 14.58 -0.49
C GLY A 399 36.66 14.51 -1.77
N GLN A 400 36.62 13.36 -2.46
CA GLN A 400 35.89 13.17 -3.71
C GLN A 400 34.86 12.03 -3.63
N LYS A 401 35.06 11.05 -2.78
CA LYS A 401 34.19 9.88 -2.62
C LYS A 401 34.21 9.36 -1.20
N PHE A 402 33.07 8.82 -0.79
CA PHE A 402 32.96 8.04 0.44
C PHE A 402 33.20 6.56 0.17
N THR A 403 33.90 5.90 1.08
CA THR A 403 33.91 4.44 1.19
C THR A 403 32.95 4.04 2.30
N ILE A 404 31.87 3.33 1.95
CA ILE A 404 30.83 2.90 2.87
C ILE A 404 30.83 1.38 2.97
N ARG A 405 30.90 0.86 4.21
CA ARG A 405 30.67 -0.58 4.46
C ARG A 405 29.18 -0.80 4.63
N LEU A 406 28.57 -1.57 3.71
CA LEU A 406 27.16 -1.89 3.74
C LEU A 406 26.84 -2.93 4.82
N ASP A 407 25.77 -2.69 5.61
CA ASP A 407 25.33 -3.61 6.67
C ASP A 407 24.73 -4.89 6.07
N ARG A 408 24.07 -4.83 4.90
CA ARG A 408 23.35 -5.96 4.29
C ARG A 408 24.26 -7.13 3.87
N ASN A 409 25.53 -6.88 3.52
CA ASN A 409 26.43 -7.90 2.99
C ASN A 409 27.90 -7.70 3.39
N GLY A 410 28.22 -6.68 4.19
CA GLY A 410 29.59 -6.36 4.62
C GLY A 410 30.51 -5.84 3.50
N ALA A 411 29.98 -5.59 2.29
CA ALA A 411 30.78 -5.08 1.17
C ALA A 411 31.10 -3.59 1.35
N ASP A 412 32.28 -3.19 0.90
CA ASP A 412 32.68 -1.79 0.81
C ASP A 412 32.29 -1.27 -0.58
N VAL A 413 31.49 -0.19 -0.61
CA VAL A 413 31.05 0.49 -1.83
C VAL A 413 31.57 1.91 -1.87
N LEU A 414 31.75 2.45 -3.08
CA LEU A 414 32.17 3.84 -3.28
C LEU A 414 30.95 4.71 -3.65
N VAL A 415 30.79 5.80 -2.93
CA VAL A 415 29.79 6.84 -3.22
C VAL A 415 30.53 8.10 -3.71
N PRO A 416 30.59 8.30 -5.05
CA PRO A 416 31.42 9.35 -5.63
C PRO A 416 30.82 10.73 -5.45
N ASN A 417 31.64 11.76 -5.75
CA ASN A 417 31.21 13.14 -5.82
C ASN A 417 30.01 13.28 -6.79
N PRO A 418 28.95 14.00 -6.38
CA PRO A 418 27.78 14.22 -7.24
C PRO A 418 28.09 14.82 -8.62
N ASN A 419 29.18 15.59 -8.72
CA ASN A 419 29.62 16.23 -9.97
C ASN A 419 30.48 15.32 -10.85
N ASP A 420 30.63 14.02 -10.52
CA ASP A 420 31.34 13.11 -11.39
C ASP A 420 30.66 12.98 -12.77
N ARG A 421 31.40 12.45 -13.75
CA ARG A 421 30.92 12.31 -15.13
C ARG A 421 29.63 11.48 -15.27
N TYR A 422 29.30 10.66 -14.29
CA TYR A 422 28.08 9.82 -14.30
C TYR A 422 26.85 10.56 -13.82
N LYS A 423 26.98 11.79 -13.23
CA LYS A 423 25.88 12.63 -12.73
C LYS A 423 24.84 11.85 -11.90
N SER A 424 25.29 10.72 -11.29
CA SER A 424 24.43 9.75 -10.62
C SER A 424 23.74 10.33 -9.38
N ASN A 425 24.33 11.38 -8.80
CA ASN A 425 23.93 11.97 -7.53
C ASN A 425 23.31 13.37 -7.65
N MET A 426 22.97 13.80 -8.87
CA MET A 426 22.20 15.03 -9.10
C MET A 426 20.70 14.76 -9.02
N MET A 427 19.95 15.64 -8.39
CA MET A 427 18.49 15.61 -8.33
C MET A 427 17.94 16.93 -8.87
N ASN A 428 16.89 16.84 -9.69
CA ASN A 428 16.13 18.01 -10.10
C ASN A 428 14.90 18.11 -9.19
N ASP A 429 14.81 19.23 -8.50
CA ASP A 429 13.65 19.59 -7.68
C ASP A 429 12.91 20.70 -8.42
N TYR A 430 11.60 20.71 -8.28
CA TYR A 430 10.74 21.67 -8.97
C TYR A 430 9.92 22.41 -7.93
N ARG A 431 9.90 23.75 -8.01
CA ARG A 431 8.96 24.54 -7.24
C ARG A 431 7.65 24.64 -7.98
N TYR A 432 6.59 24.40 -7.26
CA TYR A 432 5.24 24.47 -7.76
C TYR A 432 4.43 25.45 -6.93
N GLU A 433 3.59 26.21 -7.61
CA GLU A 433 2.60 27.06 -6.99
C GLU A 433 1.23 26.65 -7.50
N MET A 434 0.31 26.36 -6.59
CA MET A 434 -1.10 26.14 -6.94
C MET A 434 -1.77 27.50 -7.05
N VAL A 435 -2.24 27.85 -8.24
CA VAL A 435 -2.91 29.10 -8.52
C VAL A 435 -4.28 28.78 -9.07
N TYR A 436 -5.33 29.38 -8.48
CA TYR A 436 -6.67 29.25 -9.03
C TYR A 436 -6.76 29.99 -10.38
N ASP A 437 -7.11 29.25 -11.43
CA ASP A 437 -7.33 29.80 -12.77
C ASP A 437 -8.82 30.11 -12.91
N GLU A 438 -9.18 31.40 -12.80
CA GLU A 438 -10.55 31.85 -12.89
C GLU A 438 -11.23 31.51 -14.22
N LYS A 439 -10.46 31.45 -15.32
CA LYS A 439 -10.99 31.12 -16.66
C LYS A 439 -11.32 29.63 -16.78
N LYS A 440 -10.60 28.79 -16.09
CA LYS A 440 -10.79 27.34 -16.11
C LYS A 440 -11.59 26.82 -14.91
N HIS A 441 -11.93 27.71 -13.96
CA HIS A 441 -12.59 27.38 -12.70
C HIS A 441 -11.92 26.22 -11.94
N LYS A 442 -10.59 26.15 -11.98
CA LYS A 442 -9.82 25.07 -11.33
C LYS A 442 -8.45 25.54 -10.84
N LEU A 443 -7.92 24.82 -9.85
CA LEU A 443 -6.54 24.97 -9.45
C LEU A 443 -5.62 24.50 -10.58
N VAL A 444 -4.72 25.37 -11.02
CA VAL A 444 -3.67 25.06 -11.99
C VAL A 444 -2.32 25.26 -11.36
N ARG A 445 -1.40 24.42 -11.75
CA ARG A 445 -0.05 24.46 -11.26
C ARG A 445 0.83 25.34 -12.14
N LYS A 446 1.56 26.24 -11.52
CA LYS A 446 2.62 27.03 -12.17
C LYS A 446 3.97 26.58 -11.63
N THR A 447 4.94 26.38 -12.52
CA THR A 447 6.32 26.10 -12.18
C THR A 447 7.17 27.31 -12.52
N PRO A 448 7.46 28.21 -11.57
CA PRO A 448 8.19 29.45 -11.84
C PRO A 448 9.66 29.19 -12.17
N TYR A 449 10.29 28.19 -11.52
CA TYR A 449 11.68 27.84 -11.77
C TYR A 449 11.99 26.37 -11.46
N ILE A 450 13.13 25.90 -11.96
CA ILE A 450 13.67 24.55 -11.76
C ILE A 450 14.93 24.69 -10.92
N GLN A 451 15.02 23.90 -9.86
CA GLN A 451 16.20 23.75 -9.02
C GLN A 451 16.86 22.41 -9.30
N ARG A 452 18.19 22.42 -9.45
CA ARG A 452 19.00 21.21 -9.40
C ARG A 452 19.81 21.22 -8.12
N THR A 453 19.58 20.25 -7.27
CA THR A 453 20.31 20.05 -6.02
C THR A 453 21.43 19.05 -6.23
N THR A 454 22.64 19.40 -5.82
CA THR A 454 23.82 18.54 -5.88
C THR A 454 24.33 18.28 -4.47
N GLN A 455 24.32 17.03 -4.03
CA GLN A 455 24.82 16.58 -2.73
C GLN A 455 25.13 15.09 -2.77
N PHE A 456 25.99 14.60 -1.91
CA PHE A 456 26.14 13.16 -1.69
C PHE A 456 24.83 12.54 -1.22
N PRO A 457 24.42 11.39 -1.78
CA PRO A 457 23.16 10.73 -1.40
C PRO A 457 23.28 9.99 -0.08
N LEU A 458 23.76 10.64 0.95
CA LEU A 458 23.96 10.10 2.29
C LEU A 458 23.14 10.86 3.31
N LYS A 459 22.62 10.15 4.30
CA LYS A 459 21.98 10.70 5.50
C LYS A 459 22.46 9.96 6.72
N LEU A 460 22.64 10.66 7.84
CA LEU A 460 22.93 9.99 9.12
C LEU A 460 21.78 9.03 9.48
N ALA A 461 22.12 7.92 10.09
CA ALA A 461 21.21 6.78 10.24
C ALA A 461 21.13 6.25 11.69
N TYR A 462 21.22 7.12 12.68
CA TYR A 462 20.95 6.79 14.09
C TYR A 462 19.48 6.97 14.43
N ALA A 463 18.81 7.89 13.76
CA ALA A 463 17.40 8.22 13.95
C ALA A 463 16.67 8.33 12.61
N PHE A 464 15.37 7.98 12.60
CA PHE A 464 14.48 8.04 11.44
C PHE A 464 13.14 8.64 11.81
N THR A 465 12.44 9.22 10.83
CA THR A 465 11.03 9.54 11.01
C THR A 465 10.19 8.26 10.96
N ILE A 466 9.01 8.29 11.59
CA ILE A 466 8.04 7.18 11.57
C ILE A 466 7.77 6.72 10.14
N HIS A 467 7.65 7.67 9.18
CA HIS A 467 7.43 7.37 7.75
C HIS A 467 8.58 6.56 7.13
N LYS A 468 9.83 6.94 7.42
CA LYS A 468 11.01 6.23 6.89
C LYS A 468 11.25 4.88 7.57
N ALA A 469 10.76 4.70 8.79
CA ALA A 469 10.84 3.44 9.51
C ALA A 469 9.77 2.43 9.07
N GLN A 470 8.77 2.84 8.25
CA GLN A 470 7.74 1.94 7.75
C GLN A 470 8.36 0.77 6.98
N GLY A 471 7.80 -0.44 7.14
CA GLY A 471 8.35 -1.66 6.55
C GLY A 471 9.51 -2.30 7.33
N GLN A 472 10.31 -1.52 8.06
CA GLN A 472 11.47 -1.99 8.83
C GLN A 472 11.09 -2.67 10.14
N THR A 473 12.04 -3.40 10.74
CA THR A 473 11.86 -4.11 12.03
C THR A 473 13.17 -4.11 12.80
N TYR A 474 13.09 -3.81 14.09
CA TYR A 474 14.27 -3.67 14.94
C TYR A 474 14.09 -4.43 16.25
N ASP A 475 15.20 -4.89 16.82
CA ASP A 475 15.19 -5.56 18.13
C ASP A 475 14.94 -4.57 19.26
N LYS A 476 15.53 -3.38 19.17
CA LYS A 476 15.36 -2.28 20.13
C LYS A 476 15.01 -0.98 19.43
N VAL A 477 13.93 -0.36 19.86
CA VAL A 477 13.40 0.88 19.29
C VAL A 477 13.13 1.89 20.40
N ILE A 478 13.66 3.08 20.24
CA ILE A 478 13.28 4.26 21.04
C ILE A 478 12.28 5.07 20.21
N ILE A 479 11.08 5.25 20.72
CA ILE A 479 10.09 6.13 20.10
C ILE A 479 10.09 7.46 20.83
N ASP A 480 10.48 8.52 20.13
CA ASP A 480 10.41 9.89 20.62
C ASP A 480 9.05 10.49 20.27
N LEU A 481 8.32 10.80 21.32
CA LEU A 481 6.98 11.40 21.23
C LEU A 481 6.98 12.87 21.65
N LYS A 482 8.15 13.54 21.72
CA LYS A 482 8.24 14.97 22.12
C LYS A 482 7.37 15.85 21.24
N SER A 483 7.45 15.68 19.92
CA SER A 483 6.45 16.22 19.01
C SER A 483 5.21 15.34 19.05
N HIS A 484 4.03 15.95 19.06
CA HIS A 484 2.76 15.22 19.10
C HIS A 484 2.57 14.31 17.88
N ILE A 485 1.87 13.21 18.09
CA ILE A 485 1.28 12.42 17.02
C ILE A 485 0.18 13.28 16.37
N PHE A 486 0.21 13.43 15.05
CA PHE A 486 -0.70 14.32 14.32
C PHE A 486 -1.53 13.62 13.24
N ALA A 487 -1.24 12.35 12.93
CA ALA A 487 -1.99 11.59 11.95
C ALA A 487 -2.37 10.20 12.46
N SER A 488 -3.52 9.71 11.98
CA SER A 488 -3.95 8.33 12.22
C SER A 488 -2.87 7.34 11.80
N GLY A 489 -2.72 6.25 12.56
CA GLY A 489 -1.75 5.20 12.27
C GLY A 489 -0.29 5.50 12.64
N GLN A 490 0.11 6.74 12.90
CA GLN A 490 1.51 7.06 13.23
C GLN A 490 2.00 6.29 14.46
N LEU A 491 1.23 6.31 15.55
CA LEU A 491 1.60 5.59 16.77
C LEU A 491 1.67 4.08 16.52
N TYR A 492 0.67 3.52 15.84
CA TYR A 492 0.67 2.10 15.49
C TYR A 492 1.89 1.69 14.64
N VAL A 493 2.25 2.50 13.64
CA VAL A 493 3.43 2.25 12.80
C VAL A 493 4.69 2.28 13.64
N ALA A 494 4.89 3.30 14.49
CA ALA A 494 6.06 3.42 15.35
C ALA A 494 6.19 2.21 16.30
N LEU A 495 5.13 1.87 17.01
CA LEU A 495 5.09 0.72 17.93
C LEU A 495 5.40 -0.60 17.22
N SER A 496 4.81 -0.81 16.04
CA SER A 496 4.97 -2.04 15.26
C SER A 496 6.38 -2.25 14.67
N ARG A 497 7.30 -1.29 14.86
CA ARG A 497 8.72 -1.44 14.48
C ARG A 497 9.50 -2.34 15.42
N ALA A 498 9.09 -2.43 16.69
CA ALA A 498 9.71 -3.32 17.64
C ALA A 498 9.28 -4.79 17.42
N LYS A 499 10.22 -5.72 17.62
CA LYS A 499 9.92 -7.17 17.60
C LYS A 499 9.17 -7.61 18.85
N THR A 500 9.46 -7.00 19.99
CA THR A 500 8.87 -7.34 21.28
C THR A 500 8.55 -6.08 22.08
N LEU A 501 7.62 -6.19 23.02
CA LEU A 501 7.33 -5.10 23.96
C LEU A 501 8.56 -4.72 24.80
N ASN A 502 9.41 -5.69 25.14
CA ASN A 502 10.65 -5.43 25.89
C ASN A 502 11.70 -4.66 25.08
N GLY A 503 11.68 -4.78 23.75
CA GLY A 503 12.52 -3.99 22.86
C GLY A 503 12.00 -2.59 22.59
N LEU A 504 10.83 -2.22 23.12
CA LEU A 504 10.21 -0.91 22.98
C LEU A 504 10.60 0.01 24.12
N PHE A 505 11.03 1.23 23.83
CA PHE A 505 11.37 2.29 24.78
C PHE A 505 10.67 3.58 24.36
N LEU A 506 10.10 4.29 25.30
CA LEU A 506 9.42 5.57 25.09
C LEU A 506 10.14 6.69 25.81
N THR A 507 10.23 7.87 25.21
CA THR A 507 10.85 9.05 25.81
C THR A 507 9.90 9.82 26.73
N ARG A 508 8.58 9.72 26.51
CA ARG A 508 7.51 10.23 27.37
C ARG A 508 6.32 9.28 27.41
N PRO A 509 5.41 9.45 28.36
CA PRO A 509 4.14 8.74 28.34
C PRO A 509 3.33 9.01 27.09
N VAL A 510 2.69 7.96 26.56
CA VAL A 510 1.64 8.06 25.54
C VAL A 510 0.39 8.61 26.21
N THR A 511 -0.25 9.58 25.60
CA THR A 511 -1.48 10.20 26.07
C THR A 511 -2.69 9.75 25.24
N TYR A 512 -3.88 10.08 25.73
CA TYR A 512 -5.12 9.75 25.02
C TYR A 512 -5.18 10.41 23.62
N SER A 513 -4.66 11.62 23.48
CA SER A 513 -4.58 12.36 22.23
C SER A 513 -3.61 11.76 21.20
N ASP A 514 -2.64 10.94 21.62
CA ASP A 514 -1.73 10.26 20.69
C ASP A 514 -2.41 9.07 19.99
N ILE A 515 -3.58 8.60 20.49
CA ILE A 515 -4.35 7.51 19.88
C ILE A 515 -5.38 8.10 18.90
N ILE A 516 -4.90 8.46 17.73
CA ILE A 516 -5.73 9.04 16.66
C ILE A 516 -6.32 7.90 15.82
N THR A 517 -7.64 7.91 15.66
CA THR A 517 -8.38 6.90 14.89
C THR A 517 -9.14 7.59 13.75
N ASP A 518 -9.09 7.00 12.56
CA ASP A 518 -9.86 7.46 11.40
C ASP A 518 -11.04 6.50 11.15
N ASN A 519 -12.25 7.00 11.38
CA ASN A 519 -13.47 6.19 11.26
C ASN A 519 -13.78 5.82 9.81
N SER A 520 -13.35 6.59 8.82
CA SER A 520 -13.57 6.29 7.40
C SER A 520 -12.95 4.95 6.99
N ILE A 521 -11.85 4.55 7.65
CA ILE A 521 -11.20 3.25 7.45
C ILE A 521 -12.13 2.11 7.90
N PHE A 522 -12.75 2.25 9.07
CA PHE A 522 -13.68 1.24 9.58
C PHE A 522 -14.93 1.15 8.71
N ASP A 523 -15.47 2.28 8.27
CA ASP A 523 -16.65 2.33 7.40
C ASP A 523 -16.38 1.64 6.07
N PHE A 524 -15.24 1.93 5.44
CA PHE A 524 -14.83 1.25 4.21
C PHE A 524 -14.64 -0.26 4.41
N LEU A 525 -13.89 -0.70 5.44
CA LEU A 525 -13.67 -2.12 5.72
C LEU A 525 -14.98 -2.84 6.03
N ASN A 526 -15.88 -2.26 6.83
CA ASN A 526 -17.17 -2.84 7.14
C ASN A 526 -18.04 -3.00 5.88
N LYS A 527 -18.00 -2.01 4.97
CA LYS A 527 -18.74 -2.05 3.70
C LYS A 527 -18.29 -3.24 2.84
N ILE A 528 -16.98 -3.40 2.62
CA ILE A 528 -16.46 -4.50 1.79
C ILE A 528 -16.56 -5.87 2.47
N ARG A 529 -16.37 -5.96 3.80
CA ARG A 529 -16.59 -7.19 4.57
C ARG A 529 -18.04 -7.67 4.44
N THR A 530 -18.99 -6.74 4.59
CA THR A 530 -20.42 -7.05 4.46
C THR A 530 -20.75 -7.52 3.04
N ALA A 531 -20.18 -6.89 2.00
CA ALA A 531 -20.38 -7.30 0.62
C ALA A 531 -19.82 -8.71 0.37
N ASN A 532 -18.60 -9.01 0.83
CA ASN A 532 -18.00 -10.33 0.68
C ASN A 532 -18.78 -11.42 1.42
N ARG A 533 -19.24 -11.15 2.66
CA ARG A 533 -20.09 -12.11 3.42
C ARG A 533 -21.42 -12.37 2.73
N LYS A 534 -22.06 -11.36 2.13
CA LYS A 534 -23.29 -11.56 1.36
C LYS A 534 -23.06 -12.49 0.15
N VAL A 535 -21.96 -12.33 -0.55
CA VAL A 535 -21.57 -13.21 -1.65
C VAL A 535 -21.37 -14.63 -1.13
N GLU A 536 -20.61 -14.83 -0.06
CA GLU A 536 -20.40 -16.14 0.58
C GLU A 536 -21.70 -16.75 1.09
N THR A 537 -22.58 -15.96 1.72
CA THR A 537 -23.88 -16.43 2.20
C THR A 537 -24.82 -16.79 1.03
N ASN A 538 -24.76 -16.06 -0.08
CA ASN A 538 -25.55 -16.38 -1.26
C ASN A 538 -25.02 -17.64 -1.95
N ILE A 539 -23.70 -17.81 -2.02
CA ILE A 539 -23.07 -19.06 -2.47
C ILE A 539 -23.47 -20.20 -1.54
N ALA A 540 -23.33 -20.05 -0.22
CA ALA A 540 -23.72 -21.04 0.76
C ALA A 540 -25.23 -21.32 0.78
N LYS A 541 -26.09 -20.33 0.47
CA LYS A 541 -27.53 -20.55 0.31
C LYS A 541 -27.84 -21.29 -0.99
N SER A 542 -27.17 -20.96 -2.08
CA SER A 542 -27.25 -21.75 -3.32
C SER A 542 -26.76 -23.17 -3.09
N GLU A 543 -25.64 -23.34 -2.39
CA GLU A 543 -25.12 -24.66 -1.97
C GLU A 543 -26.09 -25.40 -1.01
N LYS A 544 -26.73 -24.69 -0.05
CA LYS A 544 -27.75 -25.29 0.84
C LYS A 544 -29.06 -25.62 0.12
N GLN A 545 -29.43 -24.91 -0.92
CA GLN A 545 -30.60 -25.22 -1.73
C GLN A 545 -30.37 -26.52 -2.54
N TYR A 546 -29.08 -26.89 -2.78
CA TYR A 546 -28.69 -28.18 -3.39
C TYR A 546 -28.45 -29.31 -2.36
N VAL A 547 -28.32 -29.02 -1.05
CA VAL A 547 -27.98 -30.01 0.00
C VAL A 547 -29.16 -30.43 0.87
N VAL A 548 -30.33 -29.78 0.81
CA VAL A 548 -31.48 -30.05 1.67
C VAL A 548 -32.74 -30.34 0.85
N GLU A 549 -32.71 -31.37 0.04
CA GLU A 549 -33.84 -32.25 -0.14
C GLU A 549 -33.40 -33.66 0.26
N ASP A 550 -34.09 -34.17 1.23
CA ASP A 550 -33.95 -35.43 1.94
C ASP A 550 -33.49 -36.59 1.03
N CYS A 551 -32.21 -37.00 1.14
CA CYS A 551 -31.61 -38.07 0.34
C CYS A 551 -32.16 -39.46 0.64
N THR A 552 -33.14 -39.58 1.52
CA THR A 552 -33.69 -40.88 1.95
C THR A 552 -34.82 -41.45 1.08
N SER A 553 -35.28 -40.71 0.04
CA SER A 553 -36.41 -41.15 -0.80
C SER A 553 -36.04 -41.61 -2.25
N TYR A 554 -34.75 -41.61 -2.62
CA TYR A 554 -34.33 -41.97 -4.02
C TYR A 554 -33.47 -43.24 -4.05
N ILE A 555 -33.96 -44.30 -3.47
CA ILE A 555 -33.43 -45.66 -3.69
C ILE A 555 -34.20 -46.28 -4.86
N ASN A 556 -33.96 -45.83 -6.09
CA ASN A 556 -34.19 -46.57 -7.30
C ASN A 556 -33.49 -45.83 -8.48
N ASN A 557 -32.82 -46.57 -9.31
CA ASN A 557 -31.91 -46.18 -10.38
C ASN A 557 -32.48 -45.34 -11.59
N PRO A 558 -33.59 -44.53 -11.43
CA PRO A 558 -34.16 -43.75 -12.55
C PRO A 558 -33.31 -42.53 -12.94
N LEU A 559 -32.43 -42.05 -12.04
CA LEU A 559 -31.70 -40.84 -12.32
C LEU A 559 -30.60 -41.02 -13.37
N CYS A 560 -29.88 -42.16 -13.31
CA CYS A 560 -28.89 -42.53 -14.28
C CYS A 560 -29.55 -42.71 -15.69
N ASP A 561 -30.73 -43.35 -15.74
CA ASP A 561 -31.50 -43.54 -16.95
C ASP A 561 -32.03 -42.20 -17.50
N ASN A 562 -32.46 -41.29 -16.65
CA ASN A 562 -32.87 -39.93 -17.00
C ASN A 562 -31.70 -39.13 -17.56
N PHE A 563 -30.53 -39.25 -16.93
CA PHE A 563 -29.33 -38.58 -17.40
C PHE A 563 -28.88 -39.10 -18.76
N MET A 564 -28.86 -40.43 -18.96
CA MET A 564 -28.55 -41.04 -20.23
C MET A 564 -29.54 -40.63 -21.34
N SER A 565 -30.84 -40.61 -21.02
CA SER A 565 -31.87 -40.13 -21.95
C SER A 565 -31.70 -38.67 -22.31
N PHE A 566 -31.34 -37.83 -21.35
CA PHE A 566 -31.04 -36.42 -21.59
C PHE A 566 -29.83 -36.24 -22.53
N ILE A 567 -28.72 -36.98 -22.30
CA ILE A 567 -27.54 -36.97 -23.16
C ILE A 567 -27.87 -37.37 -24.59
N GLN A 568 -28.68 -38.42 -24.80
CA GLN A 568 -29.10 -38.88 -26.12
C GLN A 568 -29.84 -37.81 -26.91
N ASN A 569 -30.61 -36.96 -26.24
CA ASN A 569 -31.44 -35.91 -26.83
C ASN A 569 -30.77 -34.53 -26.94
N THR A 570 -29.52 -34.39 -26.51
CA THR A 570 -28.79 -33.12 -26.64
C THR A 570 -28.12 -32.97 -28.01
N GLU A 571 -27.75 -31.73 -28.39
CA GLU A 571 -26.99 -31.42 -29.63
C GLU A 571 -25.47 -31.51 -29.45
N ASP A 572 -25.00 -32.25 -28.45
CA ASP A 572 -23.56 -32.38 -28.18
C ASP A 572 -22.83 -33.26 -29.20
N ASN A 573 -21.47 -33.20 -29.20
CA ASN A 573 -20.64 -33.96 -30.13
C ASN A 573 -20.89 -35.47 -29.98
N TYR A 574 -21.10 -36.16 -31.12
CA TYR A 574 -21.45 -37.58 -31.14
C TYR A 574 -20.49 -38.48 -30.37
N SER A 575 -19.16 -38.27 -30.55
CA SER A 575 -18.13 -39.05 -29.84
C SER A 575 -18.12 -38.81 -28.34
N ALA A 576 -18.45 -37.59 -27.91
CA ALA A 576 -18.56 -37.23 -26.52
C ALA A 576 -19.78 -37.86 -25.84
N LYS A 577 -20.91 -37.87 -26.54
CA LYS A 577 -22.13 -38.57 -26.09
C LYS A 577 -21.89 -40.07 -25.90
N GLU A 578 -21.23 -40.72 -26.84
CA GLU A 578 -20.90 -42.14 -26.74
C GLU A 578 -20.01 -42.44 -25.53
N LEU A 579 -18.97 -41.60 -25.29
CA LEU A 579 -18.09 -41.75 -24.14
C LEU A 579 -18.86 -41.60 -22.83
N MET A 580 -19.70 -40.56 -22.71
CA MET A 580 -20.49 -40.32 -21.50
C MET A 580 -21.52 -41.44 -21.26
N LEU A 581 -22.24 -41.88 -22.27
CA LEU A 581 -23.20 -42.98 -22.18
C LEU A 581 -22.53 -44.29 -21.79
N TYR A 582 -21.36 -44.60 -22.33
CA TYR A 582 -20.56 -45.73 -21.95
C TYR A 582 -20.16 -45.66 -20.46
N THR A 583 -19.65 -44.51 -20.03
CA THR A 583 -19.20 -44.29 -18.65
C THR A 583 -20.36 -44.40 -17.65
N LEU A 584 -21.54 -43.84 -17.98
CA LEU A 584 -22.73 -43.93 -17.10
C LEU A 584 -23.31 -45.34 -17.06
N ASN A 585 -23.25 -46.11 -18.17
CA ASN A 585 -23.63 -47.55 -18.15
C ASN A 585 -22.66 -48.36 -17.31
N SER A 586 -21.36 -48.10 -17.35
CA SER A 586 -20.35 -48.70 -16.49
C SER A 586 -20.62 -48.38 -15.03
N TYR A 587 -20.88 -47.09 -14.71
CA TYR A 587 -21.27 -46.65 -13.38
C TYR A 587 -22.48 -47.40 -12.85
N LYS A 588 -23.55 -47.48 -13.60
CA LYS A 588 -24.79 -48.21 -13.24
C LYS A 588 -24.51 -49.67 -12.86
N SER A 589 -23.76 -50.36 -13.71
CA SER A 589 -23.38 -51.76 -13.51
C SER A 589 -22.54 -51.93 -12.21
N LEU A 590 -21.62 -51.01 -11.95
CA LEU A 590 -20.77 -51.09 -10.75
C LEU A 590 -21.55 -50.79 -9.48
N VAL A 591 -22.51 -49.86 -9.49
CA VAL A 591 -23.41 -49.59 -8.34
C VAL A 591 -24.29 -50.80 -8.08
N ASP A 592 -24.85 -51.44 -9.09
CA ASP A 592 -25.66 -52.67 -8.94
C ASP A 592 -24.85 -53.83 -8.35
N CYS A 593 -23.53 -53.88 -8.60
CA CYS A 593 -22.59 -54.81 -8.00
C CYS A 593 -22.07 -54.39 -6.63
N LYS A 594 -22.45 -53.21 -6.13
CA LYS A 594 -21.97 -52.60 -4.88
C LYS A 594 -20.46 -52.25 -4.89
N GLU A 595 -19.86 -52.04 -6.06
CA GLU A 595 -18.47 -51.67 -6.24
C GLU A 595 -18.34 -50.13 -6.27
N TYR A 596 -18.70 -49.48 -5.17
CA TYR A 596 -18.85 -47.99 -5.10
C TYR A 596 -17.58 -47.22 -5.38
N GLU A 597 -16.40 -47.71 -4.96
CA GLU A 597 -15.13 -47.06 -5.27
C GLU A 597 -14.88 -47.01 -6.80
N LYS A 598 -15.12 -48.09 -7.50
CA LYS A 598 -14.97 -48.13 -8.94
C LYS A 598 -16.05 -47.30 -9.64
N ALA A 599 -17.28 -47.32 -9.15
CA ALA A 599 -18.38 -46.54 -9.65
C ALA A 599 -18.06 -45.02 -9.55
N PHE A 600 -17.49 -44.60 -8.41
CA PHE A 600 -17.04 -43.25 -8.19
C PHE A 600 -16.00 -42.79 -9.24
N TRP A 601 -15.01 -43.63 -9.53
CA TRP A 601 -14.01 -43.32 -10.52
C TRP A 601 -14.56 -43.22 -11.95
N GLU A 602 -15.64 -43.93 -12.29
CA GLU A 602 -16.34 -43.72 -13.55
C GLU A 602 -17.01 -42.35 -13.60
N LEU A 603 -17.62 -41.86 -12.52
CA LEU A 603 -18.18 -40.53 -12.44
C LEU A 603 -17.12 -39.42 -12.56
N GLN A 604 -15.91 -39.62 -12.04
CA GLN A 604 -14.82 -38.66 -12.22
C GLN A 604 -14.46 -38.41 -13.68
N LYS A 605 -14.52 -39.45 -14.53
CA LYS A 605 -14.28 -39.28 -15.98
C LYS A 605 -15.32 -38.37 -16.63
N VAL A 606 -16.58 -38.43 -16.17
CA VAL A 606 -17.65 -37.54 -16.64
C VAL A 606 -17.40 -36.10 -16.18
N VAL A 607 -17.00 -35.93 -14.93
CA VAL A 607 -16.62 -34.60 -14.39
C VAL A 607 -15.49 -34.00 -15.18
N ASP A 608 -14.42 -34.75 -15.44
CA ASP A 608 -13.25 -34.28 -16.19
C ASP A 608 -13.62 -33.89 -17.62
N TYR A 609 -14.49 -34.68 -18.28
CA TYR A 609 -15.02 -34.31 -19.59
C TYR A 609 -15.80 -32.96 -19.53
N ILE A 610 -16.74 -32.82 -18.60
CA ILE A 610 -17.57 -31.61 -18.49
C ILE A 610 -16.69 -30.39 -18.19
N THR A 611 -15.75 -30.51 -17.27
CA THR A 611 -14.88 -29.40 -16.89
C THR A 611 -13.86 -29.01 -17.94
N SER A 612 -13.43 -29.95 -18.80
CA SER A 612 -12.53 -29.69 -19.92
C SER A 612 -13.25 -29.13 -21.14
N THR A 613 -14.55 -29.41 -21.31
CA THR A 613 -15.31 -29.10 -22.52
C THR A 613 -16.13 -27.82 -22.38
N TYR A 614 -16.65 -27.55 -21.17
CA TYR A 614 -17.55 -26.44 -20.89
C TYR A 614 -16.99 -25.49 -19.86
N GLN A 615 -17.49 -24.25 -19.85
CA GLN A 615 -17.13 -23.26 -18.83
C GLN A 615 -17.88 -23.56 -17.52
N THR A 616 -17.20 -24.17 -16.56
CA THR A 616 -17.78 -24.65 -15.30
C THR A 616 -17.35 -23.83 -14.07
N ASP A 617 -16.75 -22.65 -14.25
CA ASP A 617 -16.21 -21.81 -13.16
C ASP A 617 -17.21 -21.55 -12.04
N ARG A 618 -18.49 -21.41 -12.35
CA ARG A 618 -19.58 -21.21 -11.37
C ARG A 618 -19.86 -22.45 -10.51
N TYR A 619 -19.37 -23.62 -10.91
CA TYR A 619 -19.57 -24.90 -10.22
C TYR A 619 -18.30 -25.42 -9.57
N ASN A 620 -17.18 -24.66 -9.55
CA ASN A 620 -15.89 -25.14 -9.05
C ASN A 620 -15.98 -25.81 -7.67
N LYS A 621 -16.77 -25.26 -6.75
CA LYS A 621 -16.95 -25.85 -5.42
C LYS A 621 -17.73 -27.17 -5.46
N LEU A 622 -18.75 -27.25 -6.30
CA LEU A 622 -19.53 -28.48 -6.47
C LEU A 622 -18.68 -29.58 -7.13
N VAL A 623 -17.88 -29.19 -8.12
CA VAL A 623 -16.89 -30.08 -8.75
C VAL A 623 -15.85 -30.57 -7.71
N ASP A 624 -15.39 -29.70 -6.83
CA ASP A 624 -14.47 -30.06 -5.75
C ASP A 624 -15.14 -30.98 -4.72
N CYS A 625 -16.41 -30.75 -4.38
CA CYS A 625 -17.17 -31.67 -3.55
C CYS A 625 -17.32 -33.06 -4.18
N ILE A 626 -17.60 -33.12 -5.51
CA ILE A 626 -17.68 -34.40 -6.22
C ILE A 626 -16.33 -35.13 -6.18
N ARG A 627 -15.22 -34.43 -6.40
CA ARG A 627 -13.86 -35.02 -6.41
C ARG A 627 -13.39 -35.53 -5.06
N HIS A 628 -13.91 -34.99 -3.97
CA HIS A 628 -13.51 -35.34 -2.59
C HIS A 628 -14.59 -36.09 -1.83
N ASN A 629 -15.62 -36.60 -2.51
CA ASN A 629 -16.71 -37.33 -1.87
C ASN A 629 -16.26 -38.74 -1.41
N ASP A 630 -17.04 -39.36 -0.54
CA ASP A 630 -16.73 -40.69 -0.06
C ASP A 630 -17.14 -41.80 -1.08
N TYR A 631 -16.58 -42.98 -0.92
CA TYR A 631 -16.84 -44.15 -1.78
C TYR A 631 -18.03 -44.98 -1.26
N THR A 632 -19.10 -44.29 -0.86
CA THR A 632 -20.34 -44.93 -0.41
C THR A 632 -21.42 -44.87 -1.48
N GLU A 633 -22.49 -45.66 -1.33
CA GLU A 633 -23.65 -45.58 -2.22
C GLU A 633 -24.25 -44.15 -2.23
N ALA A 634 -24.37 -43.53 -1.05
CA ALA A 634 -24.87 -42.17 -0.91
C ALA A 634 -23.95 -41.14 -1.58
N GLY A 635 -22.63 -41.30 -1.41
CA GLY A 635 -21.63 -40.44 -2.06
C GLY A 635 -21.67 -40.56 -3.58
N CYS A 636 -21.75 -41.75 -4.14
CA CYS A 636 -21.91 -41.99 -5.56
C CYS A 636 -23.20 -41.35 -6.10
N GLN A 637 -24.31 -41.50 -5.40
CA GLN A 637 -25.62 -40.95 -5.80
C GLN A 637 -25.59 -39.40 -5.77
N PHE A 638 -24.98 -38.82 -4.72
CA PHE A 638 -24.78 -37.38 -4.66
C PHE A 638 -23.96 -36.86 -5.84
N SER A 639 -22.84 -37.52 -6.15
CA SER A 639 -21.96 -37.15 -7.29
C SER A 639 -22.68 -37.22 -8.61
N LEU A 640 -23.48 -38.25 -8.84
CA LEU A 640 -24.30 -38.40 -10.07
C LEU A 640 -25.31 -37.28 -10.24
N ASN A 641 -26.04 -36.92 -9.16
CA ASN A 641 -27.00 -35.83 -9.17
C ASN A 641 -26.34 -34.50 -9.52
N ALA A 642 -25.24 -34.18 -8.85
CA ALA A 642 -24.49 -32.93 -9.06
C ALA A 642 -23.94 -32.84 -10.49
N ILE A 643 -23.41 -33.94 -11.03
CA ILE A 643 -22.92 -34.00 -12.43
C ILE A 643 -24.05 -33.77 -13.41
N PHE A 644 -25.21 -34.39 -13.19
CA PHE A 644 -26.37 -34.22 -14.06
C PHE A 644 -26.85 -32.77 -14.11
N GLU A 645 -26.92 -32.10 -12.97
CA GLU A 645 -27.29 -30.68 -12.88
C GLU A 645 -26.28 -29.79 -13.61
N ILE A 646 -24.98 -29.97 -13.35
CA ILE A 646 -23.92 -29.19 -13.98
C ILE A 646 -24.03 -29.38 -15.54
N TYR A 647 -24.13 -30.61 -16.01
CA TYR A 647 -24.19 -30.89 -17.43
C TYR A 647 -25.45 -30.31 -18.09
N THR A 648 -26.60 -30.47 -17.45
CA THR A 648 -27.88 -29.93 -17.94
C THR A 648 -27.81 -28.42 -18.12
N ASP A 649 -27.17 -27.72 -17.20
CA ASP A 649 -27.08 -26.28 -17.23
C ASP A 649 -26.03 -25.78 -18.24
N VAL A 650 -24.86 -26.43 -18.32
CA VAL A 650 -23.83 -26.04 -19.29
C VAL A 650 -24.19 -26.35 -20.74
N VAL A 651 -25.04 -27.35 -20.98
CA VAL A 651 -25.54 -27.67 -22.30
C VAL A 651 -26.65 -26.73 -22.75
N LYS A 652 -27.51 -26.28 -21.83
CA LYS A 652 -28.53 -25.24 -22.09
C LYS A 652 -27.93 -23.88 -22.45
N PHE A 653 -26.72 -23.59 -21.91
CA PHE A 653 -26.02 -22.33 -22.15
C PHE A 653 -24.57 -22.59 -22.60
N PRO A 654 -24.34 -23.06 -23.84
CA PRO A 654 -23.04 -23.52 -24.30
C PRO A 654 -22.07 -22.36 -24.57
N ILE A 655 -21.35 -21.95 -23.54
CA ILE A 655 -20.09 -21.20 -23.73
C ILE A 655 -18.97 -22.25 -23.63
N ARG A 656 -18.59 -22.81 -24.76
CA ARG A 656 -17.47 -23.77 -24.84
C ARG A 656 -16.17 -23.03 -24.54
N GLN A 657 -15.29 -23.62 -23.73
CA GLN A 657 -13.92 -23.12 -23.57
C GLN A 657 -13.23 -23.22 -24.94
N CYS A 658 -12.71 -22.11 -25.45
CA CYS A 658 -11.79 -22.14 -26.57
C CYS A 658 -10.56 -22.93 -26.14
N GLN A 659 -10.46 -24.19 -26.52
CA GLN A 659 -9.17 -24.87 -26.49
C GLN A 659 -8.25 -24.12 -27.46
N SER A 660 -7.10 -23.67 -26.95
CA SER A 660 -6.01 -23.10 -27.74
C SER A 660 -5.37 -24.22 -28.58
N ASP A 661 -6.08 -24.72 -29.55
CA ASP A 661 -5.48 -25.52 -30.58
C ASP A 661 -4.83 -24.60 -31.62
N ASN A 662 -3.50 -24.58 -31.58
CA ASN A 662 -2.66 -24.18 -32.71
C ASN A 662 -2.96 -25.05 -33.93
N ARG A 663 -4.04 -24.77 -34.62
CA ARG A 663 -4.27 -25.26 -36.02
C ARG A 663 -4.73 -24.10 -36.85
N THR A 664 -3.80 -23.63 -37.66
CA THR A 664 -3.99 -22.78 -38.84
C THR A 664 -5.21 -23.24 -39.63
N LEU A 665 -6.32 -22.52 -39.50
CA LEU A 665 -7.44 -22.62 -40.42
C LEU A 665 -7.08 -21.80 -41.67
N THR A 666 -6.60 -22.46 -42.71
CA THR A 666 -6.65 -21.96 -44.09
C THR A 666 -8.11 -21.85 -44.51
N LEU A 667 -8.57 -20.61 -44.60
CA LEU A 667 -9.83 -20.28 -45.30
C LEU A 667 -9.77 -20.76 -46.76
N LYS A 668 -10.70 -21.56 -47.15
CA LYS A 668 -11.25 -21.60 -48.47
C LYS A 668 -12.69 -21.10 -48.43
#